data_5e81c59bcd580ac8410d84d6a764aa53
#
_entry.id   5e81c59bcd580ac8410d84d6a764aa53
#
_cell.length_a   1.000
_cell.length_b   1.000
_cell.length_c   1.000
_cell.angle_alpha   90.00
_cell.angle_beta   90.00
_cell.angle_gamma   90.00
#
_symmetry.space_group_name_H-M   'P 1'
#
loop_
_entity.id
_entity.type
_entity.pdbx_description
1 polymer ?
#
loop_
_entity_poly.entity_id
_entity_poly.type
_entity_poly.pdbx_seq_one_letter_code
_entity_poly.pdbx_strand_id
1 'polypeptide(L)'
;MSRRQPPRAAAGWSPLPKGRFTGIDWSAPGAFTHSDPYLAWAETSGFAGFRPSLQEKEPRWLPLIIELNPGCTLDDLLRASDEDWMQVPRIYQQLPLSTHFCTARVRKGFFRHLGKPGPLRDAVARYELGLPVGPFSHALPPQARARLGNRPVTPRKDRVAGPVMAIIDSGLAVGHVDFLDAQGRSRVAAYWRQDETQGPHGRAAATRKPVPLDPYRAGPMPDDIGYGHELDQKAINQAILRHTRQGRLDEDALYQWLQMWELNHNAHHGTHVSSLAAGPTVYARTLGTEDTPPDWQPAHDPASHAALVIAQLDWASIADTSGGAVNVSVLDALAYVLTRCADEAAITVNLSWGTLAGPHNCSSVLEAAMDQWLQACQGRLTLVMPAGNAYQARTHANQTLDKGQSLPLHWRVLPDDHSQSFLELWVGTEPGTGSGHPHDLADLEVVIQPPGAAAPLPPIRLGESGVWPDARTPRCAVMFPHRSALGHPGTCALVALAPTAGWYDRDVTLAPAGRWQVTITNRGPHPVVVDAYVERDDVALGAPTGARQSYLEDADYDLSGNIGSFIDHPDNPTPIRRSGTFNGLATARKVVTVGGIRYFASSTDPAARYSPRIPDPDASRTERAGVRKLPSRLAISDDHATLWGVRAAGTRSAAAVRLVGTSMAAPQVARDLLDKGV
;
A
#
# COMPACT_ATOMS: atom_id res chain seq x y z
N MET A 1 -14.32 10.16 -52.52
CA MET A 1 -14.04 9.71 -51.16
C MET A 1 -13.33 10.85 -50.41
N SER A 2 -14.08 11.63 -49.66
CA SER A 2 -13.62 12.78 -48.89
C SER A 2 -12.84 12.27 -47.67
N ARG A 3 -11.54 12.56 -47.55
CA ARG A 3 -10.75 12.35 -46.37
C ARG A 3 -11.31 13.25 -45.26
N ARG A 4 -12.05 12.67 -44.31
CA ARG A 4 -12.39 13.36 -43.05
C ARG A 4 -11.08 13.65 -42.33
N GLN A 5 -10.75 14.91 -42.15
CA GLN A 5 -9.70 15.35 -41.26
C GLN A 5 -10.04 14.86 -39.82
N PRO A 6 -9.06 14.34 -39.06
CA PRO A 6 -9.31 14.01 -37.67
C PRO A 6 -9.76 15.28 -36.93
N PRO A 7 -10.68 15.17 -35.95
CA PRO A 7 -11.12 16.31 -35.17
C PRO A 7 -9.91 16.96 -34.49
N ARG A 8 -9.76 18.28 -34.68
CA ARG A 8 -8.77 19.07 -33.92
C ARG A 8 -9.01 18.81 -32.44
N ALA A 9 -7.99 18.28 -31.73
CA ALA A 9 -8.01 18.15 -30.30
C ALA A 9 -8.32 19.52 -29.68
N ALA A 10 -9.23 19.56 -28.71
CA ALA A 10 -9.53 20.77 -27.96
C ALA A 10 -8.23 21.27 -27.29
N ALA A 11 -7.94 22.56 -27.44
CA ALA A 11 -6.69 23.18 -27.02
C ALA A 11 -6.65 23.47 -25.51
N GLY A 12 -7.23 22.61 -24.64
CA GLY A 12 -7.30 22.87 -23.21
C GLY A 12 -7.87 21.69 -22.40
N TRP A 13 -8.07 21.93 -21.11
CA TRP A 13 -8.73 21.00 -20.21
C TRP A 13 -10.24 20.94 -20.47
N SER A 14 -10.78 19.76 -20.40
CA SER A 14 -12.22 19.51 -20.23
C SER A 14 -12.55 19.32 -18.76
N PRO A 15 -13.77 19.66 -18.29
CA PRO A 15 -14.19 19.37 -16.93
C PRO A 15 -14.20 17.86 -16.67
N LEU A 16 -13.93 17.46 -15.43
CA LEU A 16 -14.12 16.08 -15.01
C LEU A 16 -15.59 15.68 -15.17
N PRO A 17 -15.87 14.45 -15.59
CA PRO A 17 -17.25 14.00 -15.79
C PRO A 17 -17.95 13.83 -14.44
N LYS A 18 -19.27 13.90 -14.46
CA LYS A 18 -20.08 13.40 -13.35
C LYS A 18 -19.87 11.89 -13.19
N GLY A 19 -19.57 11.46 -11.98
CA GLY A 19 -19.36 10.06 -11.64
C GLY A 19 -20.61 9.21 -11.96
N ARG A 20 -20.42 8.15 -12.75
CA ARG A 20 -21.52 7.23 -13.08
C ARG A 20 -21.91 6.37 -11.89
N PHE A 21 -20.92 5.92 -11.14
CA PHE A 21 -21.12 5.09 -9.97
C PHE A 21 -21.49 5.93 -8.74
N THR A 22 -20.70 6.94 -8.40
CA THR A 22 -20.93 7.77 -7.21
C THR A 22 -22.09 8.74 -7.38
N GLY A 23 -22.27 9.27 -8.58
CA GLY A 23 -23.18 10.37 -8.90
C GLY A 23 -22.61 11.73 -8.48
N ILE A 24 -21.37 11.80 -8.00
CA ILE A 24 -20.68 13.04 -7.66
C ILE A 24 -20.36 13.82 -8.95
N ASP A 25 -20.60 15.09 -8.95
CA ASP A 25 -20.10 15.99 -9.99
C ASP A 25 -18.68 16.41 -9.62
N TRP A 26 -17.68 15.75 -10.19
CA TRP A 26 -16.28 15.96 -9.89
C TRP A 26 -15.74 17.34 -10.31
N SER A 27 -16.50 18.07 -11.13
CA SER A 27 -16.18 19.44 -11.51
C SER A 27 -16.76 20.48 -10.54
N ALA A 28 -17.64 20.07 -9.60
CA ALA A 28 -18.30 20.98 -8.69
C ALA A 28 -17.36 21.38 -7.52
N PRO A 29 -17.43 22.61 -7.04
CA PRO A 29 -16.74 23.02 -5.82
C PRO A 29 -17.13 22.11 -4.64
N GLY A 30 -16.12 21.65 -3.88
CA GLY A 30 -16.33 20.76 -2.74
C GLY A 30 -16.59 19.29 -3.07
N ALA A 31 -16.47 18.86 -4.33
CA ALA A 31 -16.59 17.46 -4.73
C ALA A 31 -15.65 16.54 -3.93
N PHE A 32 -14.49 17.05 -3.55
CA PHE A 32 -13.45 16.31 -2.82
C PHE A 32 -13.47 16.53 -1.30
N THR A 33 -14.52 17.12 -0.74
CA THR A 33 -14.57 17.43 0.71
C THR A 33 -14.36 16.18 1.59
N HIS A 34 -14.90 15.04 1.18
CA HIS A 34 -14.82 13.77 1.93
C HIS A 34 -14.02 12.69 1.19
N SER A 35 -13.64 12.92 -0.05
CA SER A 35 -13.06 11.93 -0.96
C SER A 35 -11.63 12.25 -1.33
N ASP A 36 -10.84 11.21 -1.58
CA ASP A 36 -9.56 11.36 -2.25
C ASP A 36 -9.74 11.54 -3.78
N PRO A 37 -8.73 12.10 -4.48
CA PRO A 37 -8.79 12.32 -5.91
C PRO A 37 -8.71 11.01 -6.74
N TYR A 38 -8.23 9.91 -6.18
CA TYR A 38 -8.13 8.64 -6.88
C TYR A 38 -9.49 8.09 -7.32
N LEU A 39 -10.53 8.28 -6.50
CA LEU A 39 -11.90 7.89 -6.87
C LEU A 39 -12.41 8.68 -8.08
N ALA A 40 -12.10 9.97 -8.17
CA ALA A 40 -12.47 10.78 -9.33
C ALA A 40 -11.76 10.31 -10.61
N TRP A 41 -10.48 9.97 -10.52
CA TRP A 41 -9.75 9.39 -11.64
C TRP A 41 -10.26 8.01 -12.01
N ALA A 42 -10.54 7.15 -11.05
CA ALA A 42 -11.12 5.84 -11.30
C ALA A 42 -12.41 5.93 -12.10
N GLU A 43 -13.33 6.80 -11.72
CA GLU A 43 -14.57 7.03 -12.48
C GLU A 43 -14.34 7.69 -13.85
N THR A 44 -13.42 8.64 -13.91
CA THR A 44 -13.08 9.35 -15.17
C THR A 44 -12.46 8.39 -16.19
N SER A 45 -11.59 7.49 -15.76
CA SER A 45 -10.96 6.47 -16.59
C SER A 45 -11.88 5.25 -16.85
N GLY A 46 -13.12 5.26 -16.34
CA GLY A 46 -14.05 4.12 -16.44
C GLY A 46 -13.56 2.89 -15.69
N PHE A 47 -12.87 3.08 -14.58
CA PHE A 47 -12.24 2.03 -13.79
C PHE A 47 -11.24 1.17 -14.59
N ALA A 48 -10.56 1.78 -15.57
CA ALA A 48 -9.64 1.07 -16.46
C ALA A 48 -8.43 0.45 -15.72
N GLY A 49 -7.97 1.08 -14.64
CA GLY A 49 -6.94 0.54 -13.76
C GLY A 49 -7.42 -0.65 -12.91
N PHE A 50 -8.71 -0.73 -12.72
CA PHE A 50 -9.37 -1.84 -12.06
C PHE A 50 -9.66 -2.88 -13.14
N ARG A 51 -9.07 -4.04 -13.08
CA ARG A 51 -9.38 -5.11 -14.04
C ARG A 51 -10.81 -5.59 -13.82
N PRO A 52 -11.85 -5.00 -14.47
CA PRO A 52 -13.19 -5.54 -14.37
C PRO A 52 -13.17 -6.95 -14.96
N SER A 53 -14.01 -7.82 -14.45
CA SER A 53 -14.28 -9.06 -15.16
C SER A 53 -14.67 -8.70 -16.60
N LEU A 54 -14.29 -9.51 -17.57
CA LEU A 54 -14.58 -9.32 -19.00
C LEU A 54 -16.07 -9.06 -19.31
N GLN A 55 -16.97 -9.15 -18.32
CA GLN A 55 -18.40 -9.00 -18.44
C GLN A 55 -18.99 -7.77 -17.74
N GLU A 56 -18.27 -7.11 -16.83
CA GLU A 56 -18.79 -5.97 -16.07
C GLU A 56 -17.96 -4.72 -16.36
N LYS A 57 -18.58 -3.70 -16.91
CA LYS A 57 -17.94 -2.41 -17.24
C LYS A 57 -17.73 -1.50 -16.02
N GLU A 58 -18.40 -1.78 -14.90
CA GLU A 58 -18.34 -0.99 -13.66
C GLU A 58 -18.38 -1.93 -12.45
N PRO A 59 -17.66 -1.61 -11.36
CA PRO A 59 -17.74 -2.37 -10.13
C PRO A 59 -19.15 -2.28 -9.53
N ARG A 60 -19.61 -3.35 -8.90
CA ARG A 60 -20.91 -3.31 -8.19
C ARG A 60 -20.78 -2.73 -6.80
N TRP A 61 -19.61 -2.88 -6.19
CA TRP A 61 -19.25 -2.41 -4.88
C TRP A 61 -17.86 -1.79 -4.91
N LEU A 62 -17.66 -0.70 -4.16
CA LEU A 62 -16.33 -0.11 -3.95
C LEU A 62 -15.89 -0.37 -2.52
N PRO A 63 -14.68 -0.89 -2.31
CA PRO A 63 -14.08 -0.93 -0.98
C PRO A 63 -13.58 0.45 -0.60
N LEU A 64 -13.90 0.90 0.60
CA LEU A 64 -13.44 2.16 1.17
C LEU A 64 -12.85 1.90 2.56
N ILE A 65 -11.83 2.67 2.91
CA ILE A 65 -11.49 2.94 4.29
C ILE A 65 -12.20 4.23 4.72
N ILE A 66 -12.80 4.22 5.90
CA ILE A 66 -13.63 5.32 6.40
C ILE A 66 -13.08 5.79 7.74
N GLU A 67 -12.94 7.10 7.89
CA GLU A 67 -12.70 7.77 9.16
C GLU A 67 -14.00 8.45 9.64
N LEU A 68 -14.33 8.26 10.90
CA LEU A 68 -15.49 8.85 11.53
C LEU A 68 -15.17 10.23 12.13
N ASN A 69 -16.17 11.11 12.17
CA ASN A 69 -16.04 12.40 12.83
C ASN A 69 -15.78 12.21 14.34
N PRO A 70 -15.03 13.14 14.96
CA PRO A 70 -14.84 13.14 16.41
C PRO A 70 -16.18 13.10 17.15
N GLY A 71 -16.30 12.17 18.10
CA GLY A 71 -17.54 11.97 18.86
C GLY A 71 -18.53 11.00 18.23
N CYS A 72 -18.33 10.55 17.00
CA CYS A 72 -19.11 9.50 16.37
C CYS A 72 -18.48 8.11 16.60
N THR A 73 -19.33 7.12 16.72
CA THR A 73 -18.93 5.72 16.93
C THR A 73 -19.25 4.87 15.70
N LEU A 74 -18.69 3.65 15.67
CA LEU A 74 -19.08 2.68 14.66
C LEU A 74 -20.59 2.38 14.67
N ASP A 75 -21.21 2.34 15.84
CA ASP A 75 -22.65 2.13 15.96
C ASP A 75 -23.46 3.27 15.36
N ASP A 76 -22.98 4.52 15.43
CA ASP A 76 -23.63 5.65 14.78
C ASP A 76 -23.58 5.50 13.26
N LEU A 77 -22.44 5.09 12.72
CA LEU A 77 -22.29 4.78 11.29
C LEU A 77 -23.22 3.66 10.86
N LEU A 78 -23.27 2.55 11.62
CA LEU A 78 -24.12 1.40 11.30
C LEU A 78 -25.62 1.74 11.36
N ARG A 79 -26.05 2.55 12.33
CA ARG A 79 -27.44 3.06 12.40
C ARG A 79 -27.80 4.00 11.25
N ALA A 80 -26.81 4.73 10.72
CA ALA A 80 -26.99 5.63 9.59
C ALA A 80 -26.94 4.92 8.22
N SER A 81 -26.62 3.63 8.18
CA SER A 81 -26.41 2.83 6.98
C SER A 81 -27.51 1.82 6.74
N ASP A 82 -27.53 1.29 5.51
CA ASP A 82 -28.40 0.18 5.08
C ASP A 82 -27.53 -0.82 4.33
N GLU A 83 -27.70 -2.10 4.61
CA GLU A 83 -26.94 -3.22 4.02
C GLU A 83 -27.05 -3.29 2.49
N ASP A 84 -28.10 -2.74 1.91
CA ASP A 84 -28.27 -2.70 0.45
C ASP A 84 -27.23 -1.81 -0.25
N TRP A 85 -26.67 -0.84 0.45
CA TRP A 85 -25.70 0.10 -0.14
C TRP A 85 -24.42 0.32 0.67
N MET A 86 -24.31 -0.21 1.90
CA MET A 86 -23.10 -0.18 2.70
C MET A 86 -22.97 -1.43 3.56
N GLN A 87 -21.83 -2.07 3.49
CA GLN A 87 -21.52 -3.29 4.26
C GLN A 87 -20.19 -3.10 4.97
N VAL A 88 -20.23 -3.05 6.29
CA VAL A 88 -19.05 -2.99 7.15
C VAL A 88 -18.77 -4.41 7.66
N PRO A 89 -17.52 -4.92 7.58
CA PRO A 89 -17.17 -6.21 8.17
C PRO A 89 -17.46 -6.23 9.67
N ARG A 90 -18.14 -7.27 10.13
CA ARG A 90 -18.55 -7.41 11.55
C ARG A 90 -17.38 -7.53 12.51
N ILE A 91 -16.21 -7.85 12.00
CA ILE A 91 -14.95 -7.91 12.74
C ILE A 91 -14.65 -6.61 13.51
N TYR A 92 -15.08 -5.44 12.97
CA TYR A 92 -14.90 -4.15 13.62
C TYR A 92 -15.72 -4.02 14.92
N GLN A 93 -16.84 -4.74 15.04
CA GLN A 93 -17.64 -4.81 16.28
C GLN A 93 -17.03 -5.76 17.32
N GLN A 94 -16.05 -6.58 16.94
CA GLN A 94 -15.34 -7.51 17.83
C GLN A 94 -13.98 -7.00 18.30
N LEU A 95 -13.54 -5.86 17.78
CA LEU A 95 -12.25 -5.30 18.18
C LEU A 95 -12.19 -5.08 19.69
N PRO A 96 -11.09 -5.43 20.35
CA PRO A 96 -10.90 -5.19 21.78
C PRO A 96 -10.55 -3.72 22.09
N LEU A 97 -10.95 -2.80 21.23
CA LEU A 97 -10.72 -1.36 21.32
C LEU A 97 -11.83 -0.57 20.64
N SER A 98 -12.02 0.68 21.06
CA SER A 98 -12.85 1.63 20.34
C SER A 98 -12.08 2.20 19.15
N THR A 99 -12.73 2.29 17.99
CA THR A 99 -12.11 2.81 16.78
C THR A 99 -12.97 3.86 16.09
N HIS A 100 -12.30 4.88 15.51
CA HIS A 100 -12.92 5.82 14.58
C HIS A 100 -12.70 5.43 13.11
N PHE A 101 -12.16 4.24 12.88
CA PHE A 101 -11.83 3.75 11.55
C PHE A 101 -12.46 2.40 11.28
N CYS A 102 -12.97 2.22 10.08
CA CYS A 102 -13.40 0.91 9.59
C CYS A 102 -13.23 0.84 8.07
N THR A 103 -13.37 -0.36 7.53
CA THR A 103 -13.57 -0.53 6.09
C THR A 103 -15.05 -0.72 5.80
N ALA A 104 -15.43 -0.42 4.58
CA ALA A 104 -16.77 -0.70 4.10
C ALA A 104 -16.76 -1.03 2.61
N ARG A 105 -17.70 -1.86 2.18
CA ARG A 105 -18.05 -2.00 0.77
C ARG A 105 -19.31 -1.19 0.51
N VAL A 106 -19.24 -0.27 -0.44
CA VAL A 106 -20.32 0.69 -0.69
C VAL A 106 -20.82 0.64 -2.13
N ARG A 107 -22.07 1.06 -2.29
CA ARG A 107 -22.72 1.29 -3.58
C ARG A 107 -23.11 2.75 -3.73
N LYS A 108 -23.69 3.08 -4.88
CA LYS A 108 -24.21 4.41 -5.21
C LYS A 108 -25.08 5.04 -4.11
N GLY A 109 -25.80 4.21 -3.33
CA GLY A 109 -26.61 4.66 -2.20
C GLY A 109 -25.81 5.42 -1.16
N PHE A 110 -24.61 4.94 -0.82
CA PHE A 110 -23.70 5.59 0.13
C PHE A 110 -23.41 7.04 -0.28
N PHE A 111 -22.93 7.26 -1.50
CA PHE A 111 -22.58 8.60 -1.98
C PHE A 111 -23.78 9.54 -2.06
N ARG A 112 -24.94 9.00 -2.41
CA ARG A 112 -26.19 9.77 -2.46
C ARG A 112 -26.64 10.23 -1.07
N HIS A 113 -26.47 9.43 -0.04
CA HIS A 113 -26.80 9.79 1.34
C HIS A 113 -25.73 10.71 1.95
N LEU A 114 -24.45 10.42 1.70
CA LEU A 114 -23.35 11.28 2.16
C LEU A 114 -23.42 12.69 1.57
N GLY A 115 -23.89 12.84 0.32
CA GLY A 115 -24.09 14.13 -0.33
C GLY A 115 -25.26 14.98 0.21
N LYS A 116 -26.02 14.48 1.20
CA LYS A 116 -27.15 15.17 1.82
C LYS A 116 -26.91 15.37 3.32
N PRO A 117 -27.43 16.45 3.92
CA PRO A 117 -27.46 16.56 5.37
C PRO A 117 -28.18 15.36 6.01
N GLY A 118 -27.63 14.81 7.07
CA GLY A 118 -28.19 13.67 7.77
C GLY A 118 -27.15 12.80 8.48
N PRO A 119 -27.60 11.76 9.20
CA PRO A 119 -26.76 10.98 10.11
C PRO A 119 -25.50 10.40 9.47
N LEU A 120 -25.55 9.94 8.21
CA LEU A 120 -24.37 9.41 7.53
C LEU A 120 -23.31 10.49 7.30
N ARG A 121 -23.72 11.68 6.83
CA ARG A 121 -22.81 12.80 6.61
C ARG A 121 -22.23 13.29 7.94
N ASP A 122 -23.02 13.27 8.99
CA ASP A 122 -22.58 13.69 10.32
C ASP A 122 -21.61 12.69 10.95
N ALA A 123 -21.68 11.42 10.55
CA ALA A 123 -20.80 10.36 11.05
C ALA A 123 -19.46 10.27 10.30
N VAL A 124 -19.43 10.54 8.99
CA VAL A 124 -18.25 10.33 8.13
C VAL A 124 -17.43 11.60 8.00
N ALA A 125 -16.17 11.57 8.46
CA ALA A 125 -15.20 12.64 8.27
C ALA A 125 -14.63 12.62 6.86
N ARG A 126 -14.06 11.47 6.46
CA ARG A 126 -13.48 11.25 5.13
C ARG A 126 -13.44 9.75 4.81
N TYR A 127 -13.22 9.47 3.54
CA TYR A 127 -12.98 8.11 3.06
C TYR A 127 -11.93 8.13 1.94
N GLU A 128 -11.20 7.02 1.83
CA GLU A 128 -10.26 6.78 0.74
C GLU A 128 -10.64 5.49 0.02
N LEU A 129 -10.44 5.47 -1.29
CA LEU A 129 -10.71 4.32 -2.12
C LEU A 129 -9.65 3.24 -1.85
N GLY A 130 -10.08 2.02 -1.56
CA GLY A 130 -9.23 0.86 -1.61
C GLY A 130 -9.14 0.36 -3.05
N LEU A 131 -7.93 0.28 -3.61
CA LEU A 131 -7.65 -0.22 -4.95
C LEU A 131 -6.92 -1.57 -4.90
N PRO A 132 -6.90 -2.32 -5.98
CA PRO A 132 -7.80 -2.30 -7.10
C PRO A 132 -9.11 -2.97 -6.74
N VAL A 133 -10.18 -2.37 -7.21
CA VAL A 133 -11.44 -3.09 -7.23
C VAL A 133 -11.32 -4.11 -8.34
N GLY A 134 -10.70 -5.23 -8.07
CA GLY A 134 -10.57 -6.31 -9.05
C GLY A 134 -11.93 -6.85 -9.48
N PRO A 135 -11.96 -7.78 -10.44
CA PRO A 135 -13.18 -8.49 -10.81
C PRO A 135 -13.87 -9.19 -9.63
N PHE A 136 -13.23 -9.15 -8.49
CA PHE A 136 -13.56 -9.80 -7.23
C PHE A 136 -14.34 -8.94 -6.26
N SER A 137 -14.58 -7.66 -6.53
CA SER A 137 -15.59 -6.87 -5.83
C SER A 137 -17.00 -7.37 -6.20
N HIS A 138 -17.13 -8.68 -6.35
CA HIS A 138 -18.44 -9.29 -6.49
C HIS A 138 -19.28 -8.91 -5.28
N ALA A 139 -20.52 -8.60 -5.53
CA ALA A 139 -21.50 -8.59 -4.46
C ALA A 139 -21.24 -9.80 -3.58
N LEU A 140 -20.99 -9.59 -2.29
CA LEU A 140 -20.89 -10.69 -1.34
C LEU A 140 -22.00 -11.69 -1.63
N PRO A 141 -21.73 -12.99 -1.63
CA PRO A 141 -22.77 -14.00 -1.82
C PRO A 141 -23.96 -13.70 -0.91
N PRO A 142 -25.20 -13.98 -1.29
CA PRO A 142 -26.37 -13.72 -0.44
C PRO A 142 -26.20 -14.23 0.99
N GLN A 143 -25.49 -15.35 1.16
CA GLN A 143 -25.15 -15.93 2.46
C GLN A 143 -24.17 -15.06 3.27
N ALA A 144 -23.23 -14.38 2.62
CA ALA A 144 -22.32 -13.45 3.27
C ALA A 144 -23.02 -12.14 3.64
N ARG A 145 -23.98 -11.66 2.82
CA ARG A 145 -24.80 -10.50 3.15
C ARG A 145 -25.62 -10.71 4.43
N ALA A 146 -26.21 -11.89 4.58
CA ALA A 146 -26.95 -12.24 5.80
C ALA A 146 -26.05 -12.32 7.05
N ARG A 147 -24.73 -12.41 6.86
CA ARG A 147 -23.72 -12.51 7.92
C ARG A 147 -23.09 -11.17 8.29
N LEU A 148 -23.12 -10.17 7.40
CA LEU A 148 -22.58 -8.82 7.65
C LEU A 148 -23.57 -7.86 8.31
N GLY A 149 -24.76 -8.30 8.67
CA GLY A 149 -25.79 -7.44 9.24
C GLY A 149 -25.51 -6.96 10.66
N ASN A 150 -26.32 -6.01 11.14
CA ASN A 150 -26.28 -5.37 12.48
C ASN A 150 -26.58 -6.34 13.65
N ARG A 151 -26.41 -7.64 13.48
CA ARG A 151 -26.62 -8.62 14.55
C ARG A 151 -25.40 -8.68 15.47
N PRO A 152 -25.60 -8.74 16.80
CA PRO A 152 -24.49 -8.92 17.73
C PRO A 152 -23.65 -10.14 17.36
N VAL A 153 -22.34 -9.97 17.34
CA VAL A 153 -21.39 -11.05 17.05
C VAL A 153 -20.91 -11.64 18.36
N THR A 154 -20.96 -12.96 18.48
CA THR A 154 -20.36 -13.64 19.63
C THR A 154 -18.83 -13.66 19.43
N PRO A 155 -18.05 -13.16 20.40
CA PRO A 155 -16.60 -13.26 20.34
C PRO A 155 -16.13 -14.70 20.16
N ARG A 156 -15.06 -14.90 19.40
CA ARG A 156 -14.46 -16.23 19.22
C ARG A 156 -13.96 -16.77 20.56
N LYS A 157 -14.16 -18.07 20.77
CA LYS A 157 -13.71 -18.77 21.99
C LYS A 157 -12.28 -19.33 21.85
N ASP A 158 -11.82 -19.54 20.61
CA ASP A 158 -10.56 -20.17 20.22
C ASP A 158 -9.52 -19.12 19.81
N ARG A 159 -9.27 -18.13 20.71
CA ARG A 159 -8.31 -17.07 20.48
C ARG A 159 -6.91 -17.51 20.90
N VAL A 160 -5.89 -17.10 20.16
CA VAL A 160 -4.49 -17.46 20.37
C VAL A 160 -3.94 -16.72 21.59
N ALA A 161 -3.48 -17.47 22.59
CA ALA A 161 -2.83 -16.94 23.77
C ALA A 161 -1.29 -16.95 23.63
N GLY A 162 -0.61 -16.20 24.51
CA GLY A 162 0.87 -16.10 24.55
C GLY A 162 1.45 -15.16 23.51
N PRO A 163 2.76 -15.21 23.28
CA PRO A 163 3.41 -14.40 22.27
C PRO A 163 2.99 -14.86 20.84
N VAL A 164 2.59 -13.90 20.01
CA VAL A 164 2.14 -14.14 18.64
C VAL A 164 2.99 -13.35 17.67
N MET A 165 3.57 -14.04 16.70
CA MET A 165 4.11 -13.41 15.50
C MET A 165 3.03 -13.37 14.43
N ALA A 166 2.57 -12.18 14.08
CA ALA A 166 1.61 -12.00 13.00
C ALA A 166 2.31 -11.49 11.74
N ILE A 167 1.96 -12.06 10.59
CA ILE A 167 2.53 -11.69 9.29
C ILE A 167 1.40 -11.26 8.36
N ILE A 168 1.52 -10.05 7.83
CA ILE A 168 0.64 -9.52 6.78
C ILE A 168 1.50 -9.39 5.52
N ASP A 169 1.28 -10.31 4.56
CA ASP A 169 2.13 -10.42 3.37
C ASP A 169 1.39 -11.18 2.23
N SER A 170 2.10 -11.62 1.22
CA SER A 170 1.62 -12.37 0.05
C SER A 170 1.23 -13.82 0.33
N GLY A 171 1.34 -14.31 1.58
CA GLY A 171 1.01 -15.68 1.98
C GLY A 171 2.17 -16.43 2.62
N LEU A 172 2.00 -17.73 2.82
CA LEU A 172 2.96 -18.59 3.54
C LEU A 172 2.91 -20.03 3.04
N ALA A 173 4.07 -20.66 2.90
CA ALA A 173 4.22 -22.09 2.69
C ALA A 173 3.96 -22.84 4.01
N VAL A 174 2.69 -23.12 4.33
CA VAL A 174 2.23 -23.62 5.65
C VAL A 174 2.81 -24.99 6.05
N GLY A 175 3.29 -25.77 5.08
CA GLY A 175 3.93 -27.07 5.30
C GLY A 175 5.46 -27.00 5.41
N HIS A 176 6.06 -25.82 5.23
CA HIS A 176 7.50 -25.67 5.31
C HIS A 176 8.00 -25.93 6.73
N VAL A 177 9.13 -26.64 6.85
CA VAL A 177 9.72 -27.07 8.14
C VAL A 177 9.93 -25.92 9.11
N ASP A 178 10.21 -24.71 8.63
CA ASP A 178 10.40 -23.51 9.46
C ASP A 178 9.16 -23.14 10.28
N PHE A 179 7.98 -23.63 9.91
CA PHE A 179 6.71 -23.28 10.54
C PHE A 179 6.03 -24.47 11.22
N LEU A 180 6.75 -25.58 11.37
CA LEU A 180 6.30 -26.76 12.10
C LEU A 180 6.98 -26.80 13.48
N ASP A 181 6.27 -27.40 14.45
CA ASP A 181 6.84 -27.72 15.75
C ASP A 181 7.68 -29.02 15.70
N ALA A 182 8.32 -29.39 16.81
CA ALA A 182 9.15 -30.60 16.91
C ALA A 182 8.37 -31.90 16.65
N GLN A 183 7.04 -31.87 16.68
CA GLN A 183 6.16 -33.00 16.37
C GLN A 183 5.64 -32.97 14.93
N GLY A 184 6.14 -32.02 14.09
CA GLY A 184 5.72 -31.83 12.71
C GLY A 184 4.32 -31.23 12.55
N ARG A 185 3.79 -30.58 13.58
CA ARG A 185 2.52 -29.88 13.56
C ARG A 185 2.73 -28.41 13.23
N SER A 186 1.80 -27.81 12.52
CA SER A 186 1.88 -26.39 12.17
C SER A 186 1.82 -25.48 13.38
N ARG A 187 2.70 -24.48 13.45
CA ARG A 187 2.63 -23.35 14.37
C ARG A 187 1.64 -22.27 13.92
N VAL A 188 1.11 -22.38 12.68
CA VAL A 188 0.12 -21.45 12.15
C VAL A 188 -1.21 -21.73 12.82
N ALA A 189 -1.60 -20.83 13.73
CA ALA A 189 -2.84 -20.94 14.49
C ALA A 189 -4.05 -20.47 13.69
N ALA A 190 -3.86 -19.45 12.85
CA ALA A 190 -4.90 -18.93 11.97
C ALA A 190 -4.27 -18.37 10.69
N TYR A 191 -4.84 -18.70 9.56
CA TYR A 191 -4.38 -18.27 8.23
C TYR A 191 -5.57 -17.79 7.41
N TRP A 192 -5.65 -16.49 7.17
CA TRP A 192 -6.67 -15.87 6.35
C TRP A 192 -6.12 -15.43 5.00
N ARG A 193 -6.74 -15.92 3.94
CA ARG A 193 -6.49 -15.50 2.56
C ARG A 193 -7.60 -14.55 2.15
N GLN A 194 -7.25 -13.34 1.76
CA GLN A 194 -8.24 -12.37 1.29
C GLN A 194 -8.77 -12.69 -0.12
N ASP A 195 -8.06 -13.53 -0.89
CA ASP A 195 -8.50 -13.98 -2.20
C ASP A 195 -9.75 -14.87 -2.12
N GLU A 196 -10.65 -14.68 -3.08
CA GLU A 196 -11.85 -15.50 -3.28
C GLU A 196 -11.70 -16.47 -4.47
N THR A 197 -10.64 -16.34 -5.26
CA THR A 197 -10.41 -17.12 -6.48
C THR A 197 -8.99 -17.65 -6.58
N GLN A 198 -8.85 -18.69 -7.40
CA GLN A 198 -7.54 -19.21 -7.76
C GLN A 198 -6.81 -18.20 -8.65
N GLY A 199 -5.81 -17.60 -8.09
CA GLY A 199 -4.75 -16.76 -8.59
C GLY A 199 -4.81 -16.00 -9.89
N PRO A 200 -3.77 -15.20 -10.13
CA PRO A 200 -3.68 -14.54 -11.40
C PRO A 200 -3.32 -15.61 -12.40
N HIS A 201 -4.21 -15.87 -13.17
CA HIS A 201 -3.93 -16.64 -14.34
C HIS A 201 -3.15 -15.71 -15.28
N GLY A 202 -1.89 -15.93 -15.55
CA GLY A 202 -1.02 -15.12 -16.38
C GLY A 202 -1.64 -14.65 -17.72
N ARG A 203 -0.87 -14.17 -18.68
CA ARG A 203 -1.40 -13.68 -19.99
C ARG A 203 -2.46 -14.57 -20.64
N ALA A 204 -2.42 -15.90 -20.42
CA ALA A 204 -3.45 -16.84 -20.86
C ALA A 204 -4.78 -16.72 -20.11
N ALA A 205 -4.81 -16.00 -19.01
CA ALA A 205 -5.97 -15.90 -18.12
C ALA A 205 -6.82 -14.67 -18.35
N ALA A 206 -6.39 -13.73 -19.17
CA ALA A 206 -7.28 -12.65 -19.62
C ALA A 206 -8.55 -13.20 -20.30
N THR A 207 -8.51 -14.45 -20.75
CA THR A 207 -9.63 -15.14 -21.44
C THR A 207 -10.35 -16.18 -20.58
N ARG A 208 -9.84 -16.52 -19.37
CA ARG A 208 -10.46 -17.52 -18.51
C ARG A 208 -11.24 -16.85 -17.38
N LYS A 209 -12.46 -17.34 -17.13
CA LYS A 209 -13.23 -16.92 -15.95
C LYS A 209 -12.46 -17.24 -14.68
N PRO A 210 -12.43 -16.33 -13.70
CA PRO A 210 -11.86 -16.61 -12.38
C PRO A 210 -12.48 -17.87 -11.80
N VAL A 211 -11.66 -18.78 -11.29
CA VAL A 211 -12.13 -20.01 -10.64
C VAL A 211 -12.19 -19.74 -9.14
N PRO A 212 -13.39 -19.84 -8.51
CA PRO A 212 -13.51 -19.68 -7.08
C PRO A 212 -12.62 -20.67 -6.32
N LEU A 213 -12.11 -20.26 -5.16
CA LEU A 213 -11.48 -21.18 -4.22
C LEU A 213 -12.53 -22.15 -3.66
N ASP A 214 -12.13 -23.41 -3.51
CA ASP A 214 -12.97 -24.42 -2.90
C ASP A 214 -12.93 -24.29 -1.37
N PRO A 215 -14.05 -23.95 -0.70
CA PRO A 215 -14.06 -23.78 0.75
C PRO A 215 -13.65 -25.02 1.54
N TYR A 216 -13.80 -26.21 0.97
CA TYR A 216 -13.35 -27.45 1.59
C TYR A 216 -11.84 -27.58 1.65
N ARG A 217 -11.12 -26.92 0.73
CA ARG A 217 -9.65 -26.94 0.60
C ARG A 217 -9.00 -25.68 1.14
N ALA A 218 -9.50 -24.53 0.73
CA ALA A 218 -8.97 -23.23 1.12
C ALA A 218 -9.44 -22.74 2.50
N GLY A 219 -10.40 -23.45 3.10
CA GLY A 219 -11.08 -23.06 4.33
C GLY A 219 -12.39 -22.33 4.08
N PRO A 220 -13.28 -22.29 5.07
CA PRO A 220 -14.52 -21.54 4.98
C PRO A 220 -14.24 -20.02 4.95
N MET A 221 -15.21 -19.28 4.43
CA MET A 221 -15.22 -17.83 4.57
C MET A 221 -15.46 -17.48 6.05
N PRO A 222 -14.62 -16.61 6.65
CA PRO A 222 -14.80 -16.20 8.04
C PRO A 222 -16.07 -15.35 8.20
N ASP A 223 -16.96 -15.77 9.12
CA ASP A 223 -18.29 -15.18 9.31
C ASP A 223 -18.25 -13.71 9.76
N ASP A 224 -17.21 -13.30 10.44
CA ASP A 224 -17.02 -11.96 10.98
C ASP A 224 -16.43 -10.98 9.96
N ILE A 225 -15.75 -11.48 8.93
CA ILE A 225 -15.16 -10.67 7.86
C ILE A 225 -16.06 -10.64 6.64
N GLY A 226 -16.61 -11.81 6.25
CA GLY A 226 -17.54 -11.94 5.15
C GLY A 226 -16.91 -12.04 3.76
N TYR A 227 -15.59 -12.22 3.67
CA TYR A 227 -14.88 -12.51 2.43
C TYR A 227 -13.58 -13.29 2.70
N GLY A 228 -12.99 -13.82 1.62
CA GLY A 228 -11.78 -14.62 1.70
C GLY A 228 -12.03 -15.99 2.34
N HIS A 229 -10.94 -16.66 2.71
CA HIS A 229 -10.94 -18.03 3.23
C HIS A 229 -10.01 -18.14 4.44
N GLU A 230 -10.47 -18.80 5.51
CA GLU A 230 -9.69 -18.99 6.74
C GLU A 230 -9.41 -20.48 6.99
N LEU A 231 -8.14 -20.81 7.21
CA LEU A 231 -7.70 -22.10 7.71
C LEU A 231 -7.26 -21.97 9.17
N ASP A 232 -7.83 -22.76 10.06
CA ASP A 232 -7.33 -22.92 11.41
C ASP A 232 -6.19 -23.95 11.49
N GLN A 233 -5.50 -23.99 12.61
CA GLN A 233 -4.40 -24.93 12.85
C GLN A 233 -4.82 -26.39 12.64
N LYS A 234 -6.06 -26.74 13.01
CA LYS A 234 -6.58 -28.10 12.88
C LYS A 234 -6.72 -28.49 11.40
N ALA A 235 -7.28 -27.61 10.57
CA ALA A 235 -7.42 -27.83 9.14
C ALA A 235 -6.07 -27.96 8.46
N ILE A 236 -5.11 -27.09 8.81
CA ILE A 236 -3.74 -27.16 8.30
C ILE A 236 -3.08 -28.49 8.68
N ASN A 237 -3.16 -28.92 9.95
CA ASN A 237 -2.59 -30.19 10.40
C ASN A 237 -3.24 -31.40 9.73
N GLN A 238 -4.55 -31.37 9.48
CA GLN A 238 -5.25 -32.42 8.73
C GLN A 238 -4.76 -32.49 7.28
N ALA A 239 -4.51 -31.35 6.63
CA ALA A 239 -3.97 -31.30 5.29
C ALA A 239 -2.52 -31.84 5.25
N ILE A 240 -1.67 -31.47 6.21
CA ILE A 240 -0.32 -32.00 6.37
C ILE A 240 -0.32 -33.53 6.52
N LEU A 241 -1.13 -34.06 7.43
CA LEU A 241 -1.27 -35.51 7.64
C LEU A 241 -1.74 -36.23 6.38
N ARG A 242 -2.67 -35.67 5.65
CA ARG A 242 -3.20 -36.25 4.39
C ARG A 242 -2.11 -36.41 3.33
N HIS A 243 -1.16 -35.48 3.29
CA HIS A 243 -0.10 -35.45 2.28
C HIS A 243 1.25 -35.95 2.81
N THR A 244 1.29 -36.51 4.03
CA THR A 244 2.48 -37.15 4.60
C THR A 244 2.46 -38.65 4.31
N ARG A 245 3.53 -39.16 3.69
CA ARG A 245 3.71 -40.59 3.40
C ARG A 245 5.06 -41.04 3.95
N GLN A 246 5.07 -42.12 4.71
CA GLN A 246 6.29 -42.67 5.33
C GLN A 246 7.12 -41.61 6.09
N GLY A 247 6.43 -40.73 6.81
CA GLY A 247 7.06 -39.65 7.58
C GLY A 247 7.59 -38.48 6.77
N ARG A 248 7.34 -38.44 5.45
CA ARG A 248 7.76 -37.34 4.57
C ARG A 248 6.55 -36.61 4.02
N LEU A 249 6.54 -35.28 4.19
CA LEU A 249 5.51 -34.41 3.63
C LEU A 249 5.76 -34.19 2.14
N ASP A 250 4.74 -34.41 1.32
CA ASP A 250 4.69 -33.99 -0.08
C ASP A 250 4.14 -32.56 -0.14
N GLU A 251 5.04 -31.58 -0.09
CA GLU A 251 4.70 -30.15 -0.09
C GLU A 251 4.03 -29.71 -1.39
N ASP A 252 4.40 -30.29 -2.54
CA ASP A 252 3.77 -29.98 -3.82
C ASP A 252 2.31 -30.41 -3.83
N ALA A 253 2.04 -31.64 -3.42
CA ALA A 253 0.66 -32.13 -3.32
C ALA A 253 -0.16 -31.38 -2.27
N LEU A 254 0.45 -31.00 -1.14
CA LEU A 254 -0.20 -30.18 -0.10
C LEU A 254 -0.63 -28.82 -0.64
N TYR A 255 0.30 -28.06 -1.25
CA TYR A 255 -0.01 -26.71 -1.73
C TYR A 255 -0.96 -26.73 -2.92
N GLN A 256 -0.87 -27.70 -3.81
CA GLN A 256 -1.84 -27.91 -4.86
C GLN A 256 -3.22 -28.23 -4.30
N TRP A 257 -3.30 -29.05 -3.26
CA TRP A 257 -4.56 -29.39 -2.60
C TRP A 257 -5.18 -28.19 -1.89
N LEU A 258 -4.37 -27.38 -1.18
CA LEU A 258 -4.80 -26.14 -0.52
C LEU A 258 -5.04 -24.98 -1.52
N GLN A 259 -4.82 -25.20 -2.79
CA GLN A 259 -4.97 -24.18 -3.85
C GLN A 259 -4.07 -22.94 -3.64
N MET A 260 -2.85 -23.16 -3.12
CA MET A 260 -1.83 -22.13 -2.89
C MET A 260 -0.95 -21.99 -4.14
N TRP A 261 -1.53 -21.45 -5.21
CA TRP A 261 -0.89 -21.31 -6.52
C TRP A 261 0.33 -20.37 -6.50
N GLU A 262 0.35 -19.41 -5.59
CA GLU A 262 1.45 -18.45 -5.35
C GLU A 262 2.75 -19.16 -4.97
N LEU A 263 2.67 -20.38 -4.46
CA LEU A 263 3.81 -21.19 -4.06
C LEU A 263 4.38 -22.08 -5.21
N ASN A 264 3.94 -21.88 -6.44
CA ASN A 264 4.46 -22.62 -7.60
C ASN A 264 5.87 -22.18 -8.04
N HIS A 265 6.40 -21.09 -7.45
CA HIS A 265 7.75 -20.58 -7.70
C HIS A 265 8.69 -20.97 -6.55
N ASN A 266 9.99 -21.03 -6.80
CA ASN A 266 10.99 -21.35 -5.77
C ASN A 266 11.13 -20.26 -4.70
N ALA A 267 10.85 -19.01 -5.06
CA ALA A 267 10.89 -17.86 -4.17
C ALA A 267 9.48 -17.34 -3.92
N HIS A 268 9.16 -17.05 -2.67
CA HIS A 268 7.91 -16.47 -2.26
C HIS A 268 8.15 -15.46 -1.13
N HIS A 269 7.70 -14.20 -1.30
CA HIS A 269 8.02 -13.09 -0.41
C HIS A 269 7.57 -13.37 1.03
N GLY A 270 6.29 -13.68 1.25
CA GLY A 270 5.76 -13.90 2.60
C GLY A 270 6.36 -15.12 3.31
N THR A 271 6.71 -16.20 2.59
CA THR A 271 7.41 -17.36 3.17
C THR A 271 8.81 -16.96 3.65
N HIS A 272 9.55 -16.22 2.82
CA HIS A 272 10.88 -15.73 3.14
C HIS A 272 10.87 -14.79 4.37
N VAL A 273 9.96 -13.81 4.36
CA VAL A 273 9.74 -12.87 5.48
C VAL A 273 9.38 -13.61 6.77
N SER A 274 8.48 -14.59 6.69
CA SER A 274 8.06 -15.39 7.85
C SER A 274 9.20 -16.24 8.42
N SER A 275 10.08 -16.78 7.56
CA SER A 275 11.27 -17.50 7.99
C SER A 275 12.24 -16.60 8.77
N LEU A 276 12.45 -15.37 8.32
CA LEU A 276 13.26 -14.38 9.06
C LEU A 276 12.61 -13.97 10.38
N ALA A 277 11.28 -13.80 10.41
CA ALA A 277 10.54 -13.37 11.60
C ALA A 277 10.44 -14.47 12.67
N ALA A 278 10.28 -15.73 12.27
CA ALA A 278 9.89 -16.80 13.18
C ALA A 278 10.45 -18.19 12.82
N GLY A 279 11.40 -18.27 11.87
CA GLY A 279 12.05 -19.54 11.52
C GLY A 279 12.95 -20.09 12.63
N PRO A 280 13.38 -21.36 12.51
CA PRO A 280 14.20 -22.04 13.51
C PRO A 280 15.67 -21.62 13.50
N THR A 281 16.07 -20.73 12.59
CA THR A 281 17.44 -20.24 12.46
C THR A 281 17.47 -18.72 12.45
N VAL A 282 18.54 -18.13 12.95
CA VAL A 282 18.81 -16.69 12.93
C VAL A 282 20.20 -16.43 12.40
N TYR A 283 20.42 -15.25 11.85
CA TYR A 283 21.78 -14.75 11.66
C TYR A 283 22.45 -14.49 13.00
N ALA A 284 23.74 -14.83 13.11
CA ALA A 284 24.55 -14.37 14.23
C ALA A 284 24.50 -12.83 14.27
N ARG A 285 23.98 -12.28 15.37
CA ARG A 285 23.74 -10.83 15.55
C ARG A 285 25.03 -10.02 15.74
N THR A 286 26.15 -10.67 15.95
CA THR A 286 27.45 -10.02 15.96
C THR A 286 27.85 -9.74 14.53
N LEU A 287 27.94 -8.47 14.19
CA LEU A 287 28.66 -8.03 13.01
C LEU A 287 30.04 -8.68 13.11
N GLY A 288 30.27 -9.74 12.31
CA GLY A 288 31.54 -10.42 12.28
C GLY A 288 32.63 -9.46 11.83
N THR A 289 33.86 -9.82 12.07
CA THR A 289 35.00 -9.19 11.40
C THR A 289 34.94 -9.51 9.91
N GLU A 290 35.58 -8.72 9.06
CA GLU A 290 35.59 -8.90 7.60
C GLU A 290 35.87 -10.35 7.13
N ASP A 291 36.51 -11.16 7.99
CA ASP A 291 36.92 -12.52 7.69
C ASP A 291 35.89 -13.62 8.03
N THR A 292 34.82 -13.29 8.76
CA THR A 292 33.79 -14.29 9.13
C THR A 292 32.42 -13.85 8.63
N PRO A 293 31.90 -14.46 7.56
CA PRO A 293 30.55 -14.20 7.12
C PRO A 293 29.53 -14.58 8.19
N PRO A 294 28.37 -13.86 8.25
CA PRO A 294 27.32 -14.24 9.16
C PRO A 294 26.89 -15.67 8.87
N ASP A 295 26.94 -16.50 9.88
CA ASP A 295 26.49 -17.88 9.77
C ASP A 295 25.09 -18.03 10.36
N TRP A 296 24.30 -18.92 9.77
CA TRP A 296 23.00 -19.29 10.27
C TRP A 296 23.17 -20.17 11.49
N GLN A 297 22.62 -19.75 12.61
CA GLN A 297 22.64 -20.50 13.85
C GLN A 297 21.24 -20.95 14.25
N PRO A 298 21.09 -22.13 14.87
CA PRO A 298 19.82 -22.52 15.45
C PRO A 298 19.28 -21.45 16.40
N ALA A 299 18.01 -21.11 16.23
CA ALA A 299 17.33 -20.16 17.11
C ALA A 299 16.72 -20.90 18.30
N HIS A 300 16.88 -20.32 19.49
CA HIS A 300 16.29 -20.79 20.74
C HIS A 300 15.49 -19.68 21.42
N ASP A 301 15.04 -18.71 20.62
CA ASP A 301 14.30 -17.54 21.08
C ASP A 301 12.78 -17.78 21.09
N PRO A 302 12.01 -16.95 21.81
CA PRO A 302 10.55 -17.04 21.83
C PRO A 302 9.89 -17.00 20.45
N ALA A 303 10.44 -16.23 19.50
CA ALA A 303 9.87 -16.10 18.17
C ALA A 303 9.92 -17.42 17.39
N SER A 304 10.97 -18.24 17.56
CA SER A 304 11.09 -19.55 16.91
C SER A 304 10.04 -20.58 17.39
N HIS A 305 9.35 -20.28 18.49
CA HIS A 305 8.30 -21.11 19.08
C HIS A 305 6.93 -20.43 19.12
N ALA A 306 6.85 -19.15 18.77
CA ALA A 306 5.62 -18.37 18.79
C ALA A 306 4.54 -18.96 17.90
N ALA A 307 3.30 -18.80 18.29
CA ALA A 307 2.16 -19.03 17.42
C ALA A 307 2.15 -18.02 16.26
N LEU A 308 1.77 -18.48 15.08
CA LEU A 308 1.73 -17.65 13.88
C LEU A 308 0.29 -17.32 13.53
N VAL A 309 -0.01 -16.03 13.28
CA VAL A 309 -1.26 -15.56 12.70
C VAL A 309 -0.95 -14.90 11.37
N ILE A 310 -1.49 -15.43 10.29
CA ILE A 310 -1.14 -15.03 8.93
C ILE A 310 -2.35 -14.37 8.27
N ALA A 311 -2.17 -13.18 7.72
CA ALA A 311 -3.12 -12.55 6.82
C ALA A 311 -2.45 -12.38 5.45
N GLN A 312 -2.89 -13.18 4.50
CA GLN A 312 -2.48 -13.07 3.10
C GLN A 312 -3.30 -11.99 2.43
N LEU A 313 -2.63 -10.95 1.96
CA LEU A 313 -3.25 -9.89 1.16
C LEU A 313 -3.80 -10.47 -0.14
N ASP A 314 -4.88 -9.89 -0.63
CA ASP A 314 -5.43 -10.31 -1.91
C ASP A 314 -4.45 -10.02 -3.05
N TRP A 315 -4.53 -10.84 -4.08
CA TRP A 315 -3.62 -10.73 -5.21
C TRP A 315 -3.69 -9.38 -5.91
N ALA A 316 -4.86 -8.77 -5.98
CA ALA A 316 -5.02 -7.51 -6.66
C ALA A 316 -4.28 -6.39 -5.90
N SER A 317 -4.33 -6.39 -4.56
CA SER A 317 -3.55 -5.49 -3.70
C SER A 317 -2.05 -5.72 -3.83
N ILE A 318 -1.61 -6.97 -4.01
CA ILE A 318 -0.18 -7.30 -4.23
C ILE A 318 0.27 -6.86 -5.61
N ALA A 319 -0.57 -7.00 -6.63
CA ALA A 319 -0.27 -6.63 -8.00
C ALA A 319 -0.24 -5.11 -8.23
N ASP A 320 -0.98 -4.35 -7.42
CA ASP A 320 -0.95 -2.88 -7.44
C ASP A 320 0.15 -2.37 -6.51
N THR A 321 1.31 -2.11 -7.08
CA THR A 321 2.45 -1.60 -6.32
C THR A 321 2.34 -0.13 -5.99
N SER A 322 1.40 0.64 -6.58
CA SER A 322 1.13 2.03 -6.20
C SER A 322 0.69 2.15 -4.73
N GLY A 323 0.11 1.06 -4.19
CA GLY A 323 -0.32 0.99 -2.80
C GLY A 323 -1.64 1.69 -2.52
N GLY A 324 -2.27 2.28 -3.52
CA GLY A 324 -3.63 2.83 -3.37
C GLY A 324 -4.65 1.76 -2.98
N ALA A 325 -4.36 0.50 -3.33
CA ALA A 325 -5.20 -0.65 -3.00
C ALA A 325 -5.10 -1.14 -1.57
N VAL A 326 -3.95 -0.97 -0.95
CA VAL A 326 -3.57 -1.76 0.23
C VAL A 326 -4.29 -1.29 1.51
N ASN A 327 -4.86 -0.07 1.52
CA ASN A 327 -5.46 0.55 2.71
C ASN A 327 -6.54 -0.33 3.34
N VAL A 328 -7.49 -0.80 2.56
CA VAL A 328 -8.59 -1.65 3.03
C VAL A 328 -8.07 -3.02 3.46
N SER A 329 -7.24 -3.65 2.62
CA SER A 329 -6.69 -4.98 2.88
C SER A 329 -5.84 -5.03 4.14
N VAL A 330 -5.03 -3.99 4.41
CA VAL A 330 -4.19 -3.89 5.61
C VAL A 330 -5.02 -3.63 6.86
N LEU A 331 -6.00 -2.72 6.82
CA LEU A 331 -6.82 -2.44 8.00
C LEU A 331 -7.64 -3.66 8.40
N ASP A 332 -8.24 -4.37 7.44
CA ASP A 332 -8.94 -5.63 7.68
C ASP A 332 -7.99 -6.72 8.22
N ALA A 333 -6.75 -6.78 7.73
CA ALA A 333 -5.75 -7.72 8.22
C ALA A 333 -5.33 -7.43 9.68
N LEU A 334 -5.17 -6.16 10.04
CA LEU A 334 -4.89 -5.78 11.43
C LEU A 334 -6.07 -6.09 12.35
N ALA A 335 -7.32 -5.86 11.89
CA ALA A 335 -8.53 -6.25 12.62
C ALA A 335 -8.59 -7.78 12.80
N TYR A 336 -8.25 -8.54 11.76
CA TYR A 336 -8.14 -9.99 11.81
C TYR A 336 -7.15 -10.43 12.89
N VAL A 337 -5.93 -9.93 12.86
CA VAL A 337 -4.90 -10.27 13.86
C VAL A 337 -5.41 -10.01 15.28
N LEU A 338 -5.96 -8.81 15.54
CA LEU A 338 -6.42 -8.43 16.87
C LEU A 338 -7.56 -9.32 17.39
N THR A 339 -8.46 -9.75 16.51
CA THR A 339 -9.61 -10.59 16.91
C THR A 339 -9.27 -12.07 17.01
N ARG A 340 -8.18 -12.54 16.38
CA ARG A 340 -7.69 -13.93 16.48
C ARG A 340 -6.82 -14.17 17.72
N CYS A 341 -6.25 -13.10 18.30
CA CYS A 341 -5.42 -13.18 19.49
C CYS A 341 -6.21 -12.91 20.78
N ALA A 342 -5.86 -13.57 21.86
CA ALA A 342 -6.45 -13.33 23.17
C ALA A 342 -6.10 -11.91 23.66
N ASP A 343 -6.90 -11.36 24.56
CA ASP A 343 -6.71 -9.96 24.99
C ASP A 343 -5.42 -9.71 25.76
N GLU A 344 -4.89 -10.76 26.38
CA GLU A 344 -3.60 -10.76 27.10
C GLU A 344 -2.39 -11.10 26.21
N ALA A 345 -2.60 -11.48 24.94
CA ALA A 345 -1.52 -11.88 24.05
C ALA A 345 -0.61 -10.69 23.68
N ALA A 346 0.69 -10.88 23.78
CA ALA A 346 1.69 -9.98 23.18
C ALA A 346 1.77 -10.26 21.67
N ILE A 347 1.50 -9.26 20.85
CA ILE A 347 1.38 -9.41 19.40
C ILE A 347 2.44 -8.54 18.72
N THR A 348 3.32 -9.16 17.96
CA THR A 348 4.20 -8.43 17.04
C THR A 348 3.76 -8.72 15.60
N VAL A 349 3.40 -7.66 14.89
CA VAL A 349 2.98 -7.72 13.48
C VAL A 349 4.14 -7.27 12.60
N ASN A 350 4.52 -8.09 11.63
CA ASN A 350 5.36 -7.67 10.53
C ASN A 350 4.51 -7.46 9.28
N LEU A 351 4.48 -6.23 8.77
CA LEU A 351 3.84 -5.84 7.52
C LEU A 351 4.91 -5.40 6.53
N SER A 352 5.39 -6.35 5.71
CA SER A 352 6.46 -6.08 4.74
C SER A 352 5.93 -5.61 3.39
N TRP A 353 5.04 -4.63 3.43
CA TRP A 353 4.44 -3.98 2.26
C TRP A 353 4.54 -2.46 2.37
N GLY A 354 4.41 -1.74 1.24
CA GLY A 354 4.45 -0.29 1.27
C GLY A 354 4.27 0.38 -0.08
N THR A 355 3.99 1.67 -0.02
CA THR A 355 3.71 2.57 -1.12
C THR A 355 4.56 3.83 -1.01
N LEU A 356 4.64 4.60 -2.11
CA LEU A 356 5.11 5.98 -2.09
C LEU A 356 3.94 6.99 -2.11
N ALA A 357 2.68 6.51 -2.16
CA ALA A 357 1.50 7.35 -2.07
C ALA A 357 1.34 7.95 -0.67
N GLY A 358 0.78 9.14 -0.63
CA GLY A 358 0.41 9.81 0.61
C GLY A 358 1.33 10.94 1.04
N PRO A 359 0.94 11.63 2.10
CA PRO A 359 1.57 12.86 2.55
C PRO A 359 2.91 12.66 3.29
N HIS A 360 3.29 11.44 3.62
CA HIS A 360 4.50 11.09 4.39
C HIS A 360 4.65 11.86 5.73
N ASN A 361 3.55 12.21 6.35
CA ASN A 361 3.50 13.05 7.56
C ASN A 361 2.54 12.52 8.64
N CYS A 362 2.22 11.24 8.63
CA CYS A 362 1.32 10.55 9.56
C CYS A 362 -0.16 10.92 9.39
N SER A 363 -0.60 11.44 8.25
CA SER A 363 -1.94 11.99 8.10
C SER A 363 -2.84 11.25 7.10
N SER A 364 -2.38 10.20 6.42
CA SER A 364 -3.27 9.33 5.65
C SER A 364 -4.26 8.60 6.57
N VAL A 365 -5.42 8.18 6.04
CA VAL A 365 -6.44 7.50 6.86
C VAL A 365 -5.89 6.23 7.49
N LEU A 366 -5.11 5.44 6.74
CA LEU A 366 -4.54 4.20 7.27
C LEU A 366 -3.48 4.48 8.34
N GLU A 367 -2.59 5.48 8.17
CA GLU A 367 -1.62 5.85 9.19
C GLU A 367 -2.29 6.30 10.49
N ALA A 368 -3.34 7.12 10.38
CA ALA A 368 -4.11 7.57 11.53
C ALA A 368 -4.81 6.40 12.24
N ALA A 369 -5.34 5.43 11.50
CA ALA A 369 -5.93 4.22 12.06
C ALA A 369 -4.89 3.36 12.79
N MET A 370 -3.73 3.13 12.17
CA MET A 370 -2.62 2.38 12.80
C MET A 370 -2.16 3.06 14.09
N ASP A 371 -1.96 4.37 14.08
CA ASP A 371 -1.55 5.12 15.28
C ASP A 371 -2.58 5.04 16.40
N GLN A 372 -3.88 5.15 16.09
CA GLN A 372 -4.95 5.00 17.07
C GLN A 372 -4.95 3.60 17.69
N TRP A 373 -4.86 2.56 16.86
CA TRP A 373 -4.91 1.17 17.35
C TRP A 373 -3.67 0.79 18.14
N LEU A 374 -2.48 1.21 17.70
CA LEU A 374 -1.24 1.03 18.44
C LEU A 374 -1.26 1.77 19.78
N GLN A 375 -1.87 2.95 19.85
CA GLN A 375 -2.07 3.68 21.12
C GLN A 375 -3.04 2.95 22.03
N ALA A 376 -4.15 2.46 21.50
CA ALA A 376 -5.18 1.76 22.29
C ALA A 376 -4.69 0.41 22.81
N CYS A 377 -3.79 -0.26 22.07
CA CYS A 377 -3.18 -1.54 22.42
C CYS A 377 -1.75 -1.39 22.97
N GLN A 378 -1.42 -0.28 23.60
CA GLN A 378 -0.06 -0.01 24.09
C GLN A 378 0.44 -1.13 25.02
N GLY A 379 1.66 -1.61 24.75
CA GLY A 379 2.28 -2.73 25.48
C GLY A 379 1.78 -4.12 25.05
N ARG A 380 0.83 -4.19 24.12
CA ARG A 380 0.28 -5.45 23.61
C ARG A 380 0.52 -5.64 22.11
N LEU A 381 0.41 -4.58 21.33
CA LEU A 381 0.54 -4.60 19.87
C LEU A 381 1.75 -3.79 19.43
N THR A 382 2.64 -4.42 18.70
CA THR A 382 3.75 -3.78 18.01
C THR A 382 3.62 -4.01 16.50
N LEU A 383 3.74 -2.96 15.69
CA LEU A 383 3.71 -3.04 14.22
C LEU A 383 5.07 -2.62 13.67
N VAL A 384 5.67 -3.53 12.89
CA VAL A 384 6.97 -3.35 12.26
C VAL A 384 6.80 -3.30 10.75
N MET A 385 7.39 -2.29 10.11
CA MET A 385 7.29 -2.07 8.66
C MET A 385 8.65 -1.71 8.05
N PRO A 386 8.91 -2.09 6.79
CA PRO A 386 10.10 -1.67 6.06
C PRO A 386 10.06 -0.19 5.72
N ALA A 387 11.24 0.44 5.72
CA ALA A 387 11.40 1.85 5.33
C ALA A 387 11.11 2.09 3.84
N GLY A 388 11.13 1.05 3.00
CA GLY A 388 10.98 1.15 1.55
C GLY A 388 12.29 0.91 0.80
N ASN A 389 12.21 0.92 -0.53
CA ASN A 389 13.35 0.61 -1.41
C ASN A 389 13.61 1.68 -2.47
N ALA A 390 13.04 2.87 -2.31
CA ALA A 390 13.00 3.91 -3.35
C ALA A 390 14.13 4.95 -3.27
N TYR A 391 15.14 4.76 -2.40
CA TYR A 391 16.20 5.74 -2.18
C TYR A 391 16.90 6.22 -3.45
N GLN A 392 17.08 5.34 -4.43
CA GLN A 392 17.72 5.66 -5.72
C GLN A 392 16.74 5.68 -6.89
N ALA A 393 15.43 5.58 -6.64
CA ALA A 393 14.42 5.44 -7.69
C ALA A 393 14.08 6.76 -8.41
N ARG A 394 14.57 7.90 -7.94
CA ARG A 394 14.23 9.23 -8.47
C ARG A 394 12.72 9.50 -8.46
N THR A 395 12.07 9.12 -7.38
CA THR A 395 10.62 9.21 -7.23
C THR A 395 10.19 10.35 -6.31
N HIS A 396 11.13 11.11 -5.76
CA HIS A 396 10.85 12.22 -4.87
C HIS A 396 11.59 13.48 -5.29
N ALA A 397 10.89 14.62 -5.23
CA ALA A 397 11.50 15.95 -5.34
C ALA A 397 10.94 16.84 -4.22
N ASN A 398 11.80 17.73 -3.70
CA ASN A 398 11.42 18.66 -2.64
C ASN A 398 12.03 20.02 -2.89
N GLN A 399 11.22 21.07 -2.77
CA GLN A 399 11.65 22.45 -2.88
C GLN A 399 10.72 23.39 -2.12
N THR A 400 11.31 24.39 -1.46
CA THR A 400 10.57 25.56 -0.95
C THR A 400 10.41 26.55 -2.10
N LEU A 401 9.18 27.04 -2.31
CA LEU A 401 8.84 28.02 -3.33
C LEU A 401 8.40 29.33 -2.67
N ASP A 402 9.17 30.38 -2.89
CA ASP A 402 8.77 31.75 -2.58
C ASP A 402 7.67 32.24 -3.53
N LYS A 403 7.08 33.39 -3.22
CA LYS A 403 6.10 34.04 -4.09
C LYS A 403 6.63 34.22 -5.51
N GLY A 404 5.89 33.69 -6.49
CA GLY A 404 6.21 33.76 -7.92
C GLY A 404 7.21 32.72 -8.39
N GLN A 405 7.77 31.90 -7.49
CA GLN A 405 8.66 30.82 -7.87
C GLN A 405 7.88 29.59 -8.38
N SER A 406 8.55 28.82 -9.23
CA SER A 406 8.02 27.61 -9.83
C SER A 406 8.99 26.45 -9.68
N LEU A 407 8.44 25.24 -9.50
CA LEU A 407 9.18 23.98 -9.55
C LEU A 407 8.80 23.25 -10.85
N PRO A 408 9.64 23.27 -11.88
CA PRO A 408 9.47 22.43 -13.05
C PRO A 408 9.99 21.02 -12.76
N LEU A 409 9.14 20.02 -12.96
CA LEU A 409 9.47 18.61 -12.84
C LEU A 409 9.39 17.96 -14.23
N HIS A 410 10.39 17.17 -14.56
CA HIS A 410 10.38 16.35 -15.77
C HIS A 410 10.10 14.90 -15.38
N TRP A 411 8.87 14.47 -15.60
CA TRP A 411 8.41 13.13 -15.28
C TRP A 411 8.52 12.20 -16.49
N ARG A 412 9.39 11.21 -16.39
CA ARG A 412 9.60 10.21 -17.43
C ARG A 412 8.62 9.05 -17.22
N VAL A 413 7.66 8.93 -18.13
CA VAL A 413 6.72 7.81 -18.21
C VAL A 413 7.17 6.87 -19.33
N LEU A 414 7.35 5.59 -18.99
CA LEU A 414 7.98 4.63 -19.90
C LEU A 414 6.98 4.10 -20.95
N PRO A 415 7.48 3.69 -22.13
CA PRO A 415 6.67 2.95 -23.09
C PRO A 415 6.37 1.53 -22.57
N ASP A 416 5.39 0.86 -23.15
CA ASP A 416 4.98 -0.50 -22.82
C ASP A 416 4.57 -0.69 -21.34
N ASP A 417 4.08 0.39 -20.72
CA ASP A 417 3.51 0.38 -19.39
C ASP A 417 2.02 0.08 -19.46
N HIS A 418 1.61 -1.03 -18.85
CA HIS A 418 0.22 -1.49 -18.83
C HIS A 418 -0.56 -1.02 -17.61
N SER A 419 0.09 -0.26 -16.71
CA SER A 419 -0.47 0.33 -15.51
C SER A 419 -0.68 1.84 -15.67
N GLN A 420 -1.43 2.41 -14.75
CA GLN A 420 -1.61 3.86 -14.65
C GLN A 420 -0.43 4.44 -13.86
N SER A 421 0.04 5.62 -14.24
CA SER A 421 1.09 6.32 -13.52
C SER A 421 0.53 7.53 -12.78
N PHE A 422 1.04 7.78 -11.58
CA PHE A 422 0.58 8.86 -10.71
C PHE A 422 1.76 9.69 -10.20
N LEU A 423 1.52 11.00 -10.11
CA LEU A 423 2.41 11.96 -9.46
C LEU A 423 1.60 12.79 -8.48
N GLU A 424 1.94 12.71 -7.21
CA GLU A 424 1.37 13.54 -6.15
C GLU A 424 2.26 14.76 -5.88
N LEU A 425 1.65 15.93 -5.81
CA LEU A 425 2.29 17.19 -5.43
C LEU A 425 1.70 17.65 -4.10
N TRP A 426 2.35 17.31 -3.01
CA TRP A 426 1.97 17.71 -1.66
C TRP A 426 2.51 19.09 -1.35
N VAL A 427 1.63 20.00 -0.94
CA VAL A 427 1.98 21.39 -0.63
C VAL A 427 1.63 21.69 0.81
N GLY A 428 2.63 22.14 1.56
CA GLY A 428 2.48 22.55 2.96
C GLY A 428 3.07 23.92 3.21
N THR A 429 2.81 24.49 4.36
CA THR A 429 3.50 25.69 4.86
C THR A 429 4.73 25.28 5.66
N GLU A 430 5.80 26.06 5.60
CA GLU A 430 6.94 25.84 6.48
C GLU A 430 6.54 25.98 7.95
N PRO A 431 7.02 25.09 8.85
CA PRO A 431 6.79 25.23 10.28
C PRO A 431 7.31 26.57 10.79
N GLY A 432 6.44 27.35 11.42
CA GLY A 432 6.79 28.64 12.04
C GLY A 432 6.63 29.88 11.16
N THR A 433 6.21 29.76 9.90
CA THR A 433 6.07 30.91 8.99
C THR A 433 4.65 31.47 8.87
N GLY A 434 3.65 30.87 9.47
CA GLY A 434 2.28 31.37 9.39
C GLY A 434 1.29 30.60 10.23
N SER A 435 0.08 31.09 10.29
CA SER A 435 -1.00 30.57 11.13
C SER A 435 -1.55 29.21 10.71
N GLY A 436 -0.91 28.49 9.79
CA GLY A 436 -1.36 27.16 9.33
C GLY A 436 -2.79 27.13 8.75
N HIS A 437 -3.34 28.29 8.40
CA HIS A 437 -4.68 28.38 7.85
C HIS A 437 -4.69 28.06 6.36
N PRO A 438 -5.66 27.29 5.88
CA PRO A 438 -5.84 26.94 4.47
C PRO A 438 -5.91 28.13 3.52
N HIS A 439 -6.21 29.31 4.03
CA HIS A 439 -6.26 30.55 3.24
C HIS A 439 -4.89 30.99 2.70
N ASP A 440 -3.79 30.52 3.30
CA ASP A 440 -2.42 30.88 2.88
C ASP A 440 -1.97 30.15 1.61
N LEU A 441 -2.70 29.09 1.20
CA LEU A 441 -2.41 28.28 -0.01
C LEU A 441 -3.23 28.71 -1.24
N ALA A 442 -3.92 29.85 -1.17
CA ALA A 442 -4.99 30.20 -2.12
C ALA A 442 -4.57 30.41 -3.59
N ASP A 443 -3.28 30.59 -3.87
CA ASP A 443 -2.80 30.96 -5.21
C ASP A 443 -1.73 30.01 -5.74
N LEU A 444 -2.02 28.70 -5.75
CA LEU A 444 -1.18 27.68 -6.36
C LEU A 444 -1.72 27.28 -7.73
N GLU A 445 -0.85 27.06 -8.68
CA GLU A 445 -1.22 26.56 -10.00
C GLU A 445 -0.31 25.44 -10.48
N VAL A 446 -0.88 24.47 -11.20
CA VAL A 446 -0.17 23.36 -11.84
C VAL A 446 -0.36 23.44 -13.33
N VAL A 447 0.74 23.37 -14.09
CA VAL A 447 0.78 23.40 -15.55
C VAL A 447 1.36 22.08 -16.05
N ILE A 448 0.70 21.47 -17.04
CA ILE A 448 1.15 20.21 -17.65
C ILE A 448 1.50 20.45 -19.12
N GLN A 449 2.66 19.92 -19.55
CA GLN A 449 2.99 19.80 -20.97
C GLN A 449 3.20 18.33 -21.33
N PRO A 450 2.29 17.74 -22.12
CA PRO A 450 2.44 16.36 -22.58
C PRO A 450 3.64 16.20 -23.52
N PRO A 451 4.21 14.99 -23.64
CA PRO A 451 5.29 14.71 -24.60
C PRO A 451 4.89 15.07 -26.03
N GLY A 452 5.75 15.78 -26.75
CA GLY A 452 5.52 16.23 -28.13
C GLY A 452 4.52 17.36 -28.31
N ALA A 453 3.91 17.89 -27.24
CA ALA A 453 3.05 19.06 -27.34
C ALA A 453 3.88 20.33 -27.58
N ALA A 454 3.42 21.18 -28.53
CA ALA A 454 4.10 22.43 -28.87
C ALA A 454 4.00 23.50 -27.78
N ALA A 455 3.01 23.41 -26.91
CA ALA A 455 2.79 24.33 -25.79
C ALA A 455 2.18 23.59 -24.59
N PRO A 456 2.38 24.10 -23.36
CA PRO A 456 1.73 23.56 -22.19
C PRO A 456 0.21 23.76 -22.23
N LEU A 457 -0.51 22.94 -21.46
CA LEU A 457 -1.93 23.12 -21.21
C LEU A 457 -2.16 24.33 -20.28
N PRO A 458 -3.34 24.95 -20.29
CA PRO A 458 -3.69 26.00 -19.35
C PRO A 458 -3.47 25.56 -17.89
N PRO A 459 -3.17 26.49 -16.96
CA PRO A 459 -2.98 26.13 -15.56
C PRO A 459 -4.26 25.59 -14.92
N ILE A 460 -4.12 24.60 -14.05
CA ILE A 460 -5.13 24.17 -13.08
C ILE A 460 -4.75 24.81 -11.73
N ARG A 461 -5.67 25.53 -11.13
CA ARG A 461 -5.48 26.21 -9.86
C ARG A 461 -5.98 25.37 -8.70
N LEU A 462 -5.54 25.74 -7.50
CA LEU A 462 -6.06 25.14 -6.28
C LEU A 462 -7.60 25.27 -6.23
N GLY A 463 -8.26 24.15 -6.01
CA GLY A 463 -9.73 24.04 -6.07
C GLY A 463 -10.28 23.65 -7.43
N GLU A 464 -9.47 23.59 -8.46
CA GLU A 464 -9.86 23.21 -9.83
C GLU A 464 -9.46 21.76 -10.17
N SER A 465 -10.06 21.25 -11.22
CA SER A 465 -9.72 19.95 -11.79
C SER A 465 -9.95 19.96 -13.31
N GLY A 466 -9.25 19.09 -14.03
CA GLY A 466 -9.39 18.97 -15.47
C GLY A 466 -8.94 17.61 -16.00
N VAL A 467 -9.52 17.22 -17.14
CA VAL A 467 -9.13 16.00 -17.88
C VAL A 467 -8.72 16.36 -19.29
N TRP A 468 -7.66 15.73 -19.80
CA TRP A 468 -7.12 15.94 -21.14
C TRP A 468 -7.05 14.62 -21.93
N PRO A 469 -7.39 14.63 -23.26
CA PRO A 469 -7.97 15.74 -24.00
C PRO A 469 -9.45 15.97 -23.66
N ASP A 470 -10.17 14.94 -23.25
CA ASP A 470 -11.58 15.01 -22.86
C ASP A 470 -11.98 13.78 -22.02
N ALA A 471 -13.19 13.83 -21.45
CA ALA A 471 -13.72 12.75 -20.58
C ALA A 471 -14.06 11.43 -21.32
N ARG A 472 -14.04 11.40 -22.66
CA ARG A 472 -14.27 10.17 -23.43
C ARG A 472 -12.99 9.40 -23.66
N THR A 473 -11.88 10.13 -23.74
CA THR A 473 -10.53 9.59 -23.96
C THR A 473 -9.56 10.17 -22.94
N PRO A 474 -9.75 9.91 -21.62
CA PRO A 474 -8.97 10.52 -20.56
C PRO A 474 -7.53 9.97 -20.56
N ARG A 475 -6.59 10.77 -21.06
CA ARG A 475 -5.16 10.44 -21.10
C ARG A 475 -4.41 10.94 -19.88
N CYS A 476 -4.82 12.12 -19.39
CA CYS A 476 -4.29 12.77 -18.22
C CYS A 476 -5.41 13.47 -17.47
N ALA A 477 -5.35 13.49 -16.15
CA ALA A 477 -6.19 14.37 -15.34
C ALA A 477 -5.35 15.03 -14.24
N VAL A 478 -5.73 16.25 -13.87
CA VAL A 478 -5.20 16.94 -12.71
C VAL A 478 -6.38 17.24 -11.77
N MET A 479 -6.27 16.81 -10.53
CA MET A 479 -7.21 17.10 -9.47
C MET A 479 -6.45 17.85 -8.36
N PHE A 480 -6.82 19.09 -8.12
CA PHE A 480 -6.16 19.95 -7.14
C PHE A 480 -7.17 20.48 -6.09
N PRO A 481 -7.69 19.60 -5.21
CA PRO A 481 -8.76 19.96 -4.27
C PRO A 481 -8.29 20.86 -3.14
N HIS A 482 -9.21 21.71 -2.62
CA HIS A 482 -9.07 22.30 -1.31
C HIS A 482 -9.33 21.23 -0.23
N ARG A 483 -8.29 20.83 0.49
CA ARG A 483 -8.40 19.83 1.59
C ARG A 483 -8.43 20.44 2.99
N SER A 484 -8.74 21.70 3.12
CA SER A 484 -8.68 22.43 4.39
C SER A 484 -9.64 21.95 5.48
N ALA A 485 -10.68 21.20 5.12
CA ALA A 485 -11.74 20.83 6.06
C ALA A 485 -11.38 19.69 7.03
N LEU A 486 -10.25 19.00 6.82
CA LEU A 486 -9.93 17.74 7.52
C LEU A 486 -8.73 17.83 8.48
N GLY A 487 -8.32 19.04 8.87
CA GLY A 487 -7.22 19.23 9.84
C GLY A 487 -5.84 18.85 9.30
N HIS A 488 -5.70 18.65 7.99
CA HIS A 488 -4.41 18.38 7.35
C HIS A 488 -3.66 19.69 7.05
N PRO A 489 -2.37 19.76 7.38
CA PRO A 489 -1.57 20.96 7.20
C PRO A 489 -1.20 21.27 5.74
N GLY A 490 -1.73 20.54 4.76
CA GLY A 490 -1.40 20.72 3.37
C GLY A 490 -2.46 20.23 2.40
N THR A 491 -2.26 20.49 1.12
CA THR A 491 -3.10 19.98 0.03
C THR A 491 -2.28 19.19 -0.97
N CYS A 492 -2.92 18.36 -1.76
CA CYS A 492 -2.29 17.54 -2.78
C CYS A 492 -2.92 17.81 -4.15
N ALA A 493 -2.09 18.11 -5.15
CA ALA A 493 -2.49 17.98 -6.54
C ALA A 493 -2.12 16.58 -7.05
N LEU A 494 -3.09 15.80 -7.46
CA LEU A 494 -2.86 14.51 -8.11
C LEU A 494 -2.83 14.70 -9.63
N VAL A 495 -1.74 14.30 -10.26
CA VAL A 495 -1.60 14.14 -11.70
C VAL A 495 -1.69 12.65 -12.04
N ALA A 496 -2.75 12.25 -12.72
CA ALA A 496 -3.01 10.86 -13.08
C ALA A 496 -2.90 10.66 -14.59
N LEU A 497 -2.23 9.59 -15.02
CA LEU A 497 -2.05 9.23 -16.42
C LEU A 497 -2.64 7.85 -16.71
N ALA A 498 -3.25 7.73 -17.89
CA ALA A 498 -3.62 6.43 -18.44
C ALA A 498 -2.37 5.59 -18.78
N PRO A 499 -2.51 4.26 -18.92
CA PRO A 499 -1.43 3.40 -19.38
C PRO A 499 -0.82 3.87 -20.71
N THR A 500 0.46 3.55 -20.96
CA THR A 500 1.09 3.83 -22.26
C THR A 500 0.96 2.65 -23.23
N ALA A 501 0.57 1.47 -22.74
CA ALA A 501 0.29 0.29 -23.55
C ALA A 501 -1.01 -0.40 -23.12
N GLY A 502 -1.76 -0.91 -24.08
CA GLY A 502 -2.98 -1.68 -23.87
C GLY A 502 -2.74 -3.19 -23.90
N TRP A 503 -3.63 -3.96 -23.26
CA TRP A 503 -3.71 -5.41 -23.47
C TRP A 503 -4.48 -5.68 -24.78
N TYR A 504 -4.10 -6.72 -25.50
CA TYR A 504 -4.63 -7.07 -26.85
C TYR A 504 -6.15 -7.20 -26.97
N ASP A 505 -6.83 -7.38 -25.85
CA ASP A 505 -8.26 -7.68 -25.75
C ASP A 505 -9.10 -6.52 -25.22
N ARG A 506 -8.52 -5.31 -25.06
CA ARG A 506 -9.19 -4.17 -24.42
C ARG A 506 -8.99 -2.87 -25.19
N ASP A 507 -10.11 -2.20 -25.42
CA ASP A 507 -10.11 -0.82 -25.89
C ASP A 507 -9.86 0.12 -24.71
N VAL A 508 -8.58 0.42 -24.46
CA VAL A 508 -8.13 1.28 -23.34
C VAL A 508 -7.57 2.57 -23.90
N THR A 509 -7.94 3.69 -23.30
CA THR A 509 -7.29 4.98 -23.61
C THR A 509 -5.82 4.92 -23.21
N LEU A 510 -4.93 5.35 -24.12
CA LEU A 510 -3.50 5.34 -23.89
C LEU A 510 -2.96 6.77 -23.78
N ALA A 511 -2.13 7.01 -22.77
CA ALA A 511 -1.32 8.22 -22.65
C ALA A 511 -0.06 8.11 -23.51
N PRO A 512 0.51 9.21 -24.02
CA PRO A 512 1.80 9.20 -24.69
C PRO A 512 2.92 8.89 -23.68
N ALA A 513 3.78 7.92 -24.02
CA ALA A 513 5.02 7.71 -23.31
C ALA A 513 6.00 8.84 -23.58
N GLY A 514 6.89 9.12 -22.64
CA GLY A 514 7.92 10.13 -22.80
C GLY A 514 8.06 11.04 -21.59
N ARG A 515 8.67 12.21 -21.81
CA ARG A 515 8.88 13.20 -20.78
C ARG A 515 7.68 14.14 -20.68
N TRP A 516 6.92 14.02 -19.60
CA TRP A 516 5.91 14.98 -19.20
C TRP A 516 6.55 16.09 -18.39
N GLN A 517 6.23 17.33 -18.69
CA GLN A 517 6.64 18.46 -17.85
C GLN A 517 5.47 18.84 -16.95
N VAL A 518 5.71 18.81 -15.65
CA VAL A 518 4.75 19.19 -14.60
C VAL A 518 5.37 20.36 -13.85
N THR A 519 4.70 21.51 -13.84
CA THR A 519 5.22 22.71 -13.18
C THR A 519 4.23 23.18 -12.14
N ILE A 520 4.64 23.26 -10.87
CA ILE A 520 3.86 23.89 -9.81
C ILE A 520 4.41 25.27 -9.51
N THR A 521 3.56 26.27 -9.39
CA THR A 521 3.92 27.67 -9.13
C THR A 521 3.21 28.20 -7.89
N ASN A 522 3.97 28.82 -7.00
CA ASN A 522 3.44 29.57 -5.88
C ASN A 522 3.13 31.01 -6.30
N ARG A 523 1.85 31.35 -6.42
CA ARG A 523 1.35 32.73 -6.65
C ARG A 523 0.99 33.45 -5.36
N GLY A 524 0.89 32.69 -4.27
CA GLY A 524 0.51 33.18 -2.95
C GLY A 524 1.59 34.06 -2.30
N PRO A 525 1.26 34.77 -1.24
CA PRO A 525 2.15 35.72 -0.57
C PRO A 525 3.24 35.06 0.28
N HIS A 526 3.05 33.82 0.72
CA HIS A 526 3.91 33.13 1.67
C HIS A 526 4.68 31.99 1.00
N PRO A 527 5.89 31.67 1.47
CA PRO A 527 6.63 30.50 1.03
C PRO A 527 5.85 29.22 1.29
N VAL A 528 5.94 28.26 0.37
CA VAL A 528 5.35 26.93 0.51
C VAL A 528 6.40 25.85 0.25
N VAL A 529 6.31 24.74 0.96
CA VAL A 529 7.13 23.56 0.69
C VAL A 529 6.35 22.62 -0.21
N VAL A 530 6.98 22.18 -1.28
CA VAL A 530 6.42 21.20 -2.21
C VAL A 530 7.21 19.91 -2.09
N ASP A 531 6.51 18.82 -1.78
CA ASP A 531 7.01 17.44 -1.90
C ASP A 531 6.29 16.75 -3.06
N ALA A 532 7.02 16.31 -4.06
CA ALA A 532 6.49 15.61 -5.22
C ALA A 532 6.86 14.14 -5.13
N TYR A 533 5.87 13.24 -5.17
CA TYR A 533 6.09 11.80 -5.15
C TYR A 533 5.54 11.17 -6.42
N VAL A 534 6.44 10.48 -7.15
CA VAL A 534 6.01 9.55 -8.20
C VAL A 534 5.63 8.25 -7.52
N GLU A 535 4.39 7.82 -7.75
CA GLU A 535 3.91 6.58 -7.18
C GLU A 535 4.73 5.38 -7.64
N ARG A 536 4.81 4.40 -6.76
CA ARG A 536 5.44 3.12 -7.10
C ARG A 536 4.64 2.44 -8.20
N ASP A 537 5.35 1.98 -9.22
CA ASP A 537 4.78 1.31 -10.40
C ASP A 537 5.77 0.28 -10.96
N ASP A 538 6.30 -0.57 -10.09
CA ASP A 538 7.17 -1.68 -10.45
C ASP A 538 6.42 -3.01 -10.38
N VAL A 539 7.05 -4.06 -10.85
CA VAL A 539 6.48 -5.41 -10.81
C VAL A 539 6.80 -6.08 -9.49
N ALA A 540 5.78 -6.42 -8.71
CA ALA A 540 5.95 -7.22 -7.51
C ALA A 540 6.41 -8.65 -7.84
N LEU A 541 7.18 -9.27 -6.94
CA LEU A 541 7.67 -10.64 -7.09
C LEU A 541 6.50 -11.62 -7.32
N GLY A 542 6.56 -12.34 -8.43
CA GLY A 542 5.50 -13.28 -8.82
C GLY A 542 4.26 -12.65 -9.48
N ALA A 543 4.22 -11.32 -9.63
CA ALA A 543 3.08 -10.57 -10.17
C ALA A 543 3.41 -9.84 -11.49
N PRO A 544 3.50 -10.53 -12.64
CA PRO A 544 3.84 -9.89 -13.91
C PRO A 544 2.69 -9.02 -14.43
N THR A 545 2.52 -7.84 -13.88
CA THR A 545 1.45 -6.89 -14.24
C THR A 545 1.73 -6.13 -15.54
N GLY A 546 2.99 -6.08 -15.99
CA GLY A 546 3.42 -5.24 -17.10
C GLY A 546 3.61 -3.78 -16.71
N ALA A 547 3.62 -3.48 -15.42
CA ALA A 547 3.94 -2.18 -14.86
C ALA A 547 5.39 -1.76 -15.14
N ARG A 548 5.62 -0.46 -15.26
CA ARG A 548 6.94 0.12 -15.49
C ARG A 548 7.13 1.38 -14.68
N GLN A 549 8.04 1.32 -13.71
CA GLN A 549 8.32 2.46 -12.83
C GLN A 549 8.68 3.72 -13.62
N SER A 550 7.84 4.72 -13.51
CA SER A 550 8.13 6.08 -13.98
C SER A 550 8.98 6.84 -12.93
N TYR A 551 9.70 7.89 -13.36
CA TYR A 551 10.65 8.59 -12.49
C TYR A 551 10.88 10.04 -12.92
N LEU A 552 11.47 10.83 -12.03
CA LEU A 552 11.84 12.21 -12.31
C LEU A 552 13.22 12.28 -13.00
N GLU A 553 13.33 13.15 -13.99
CA GLU A 553 14.58 13.45 -14.71
C GLU A 553 15.02 14.88 -14.44
N ASP A 554 16.29 15.05 -14.18
CA ASP A 554 16.91 16.37 -14.03
C ASP A 554 18.37 16.32 -14.49
N ALA A 555 18.83 17.35 -15.20
CA ALA A 555 20.17 17.38 -15.77
C ALA A 555 21.25 17.48 -14.70
N ASP A 556 20.93 18.08 -13.58
CA ASP A 556 21.84 18.27 -12.44
C ASP A 556 21.84 17.06 -11.49
N TYR A 557 20.95 16.09 -11.73
CA TYR A 557 20.98 14.81 -11.03
C TYR A 557 22.15 13.98 -11.54
N ASP A 558 23.28 14.02 -10.83
CA ASP A 558 24.50 13.31 -11.23
C ASP A 558 24.33 11.80 -11.12
N LEU A 559 24.37 11.15 -12.28
CA LEU A 559 24.39 9.69 -12.41
C LEU A 559 25.80 9.14 -12.53
N SER A 560 26.82 10.02 -12.71
CA SER A 560 28.19 9.61 -12.97
C SER A 560 29.03 9.51 -11.69
N GLY A 561 29.66 8.43 -11.59
CA GLY A 561 30.91 8.09 -10.92
C GLY A 561 31.14 8.45 -9.46
N ASN A 562 31.08 9.62 -9.00
CA ASN A 562 31.35 10.01 -7.61
C ASN A 562 30.09 10.27 -6.75
N ILE A 563 29.13 9.97 -7.19
CA ILE A 563 28.33 8.87 -6.90
C ILE A 563 27.78 8.92 -5.50
N GLY A 564 26.75 9.62 -5.43
CA GLY A 564 25.89 9.51 -4.31
C GLY A 564 26.08 10.54 -3.22
N SER A 565 27.22 11.08 -2.98
CA SER A 565 27.41 12.17 -2.01
C SER A 565 26.94 13.52 -2.55
N PHE A 566 27.17 13.81 -3.83
CA PHE A 566 26.82 15.11 -4.42
C PHE A 566 25.31 15.28 -4.66
N ILE A 567 24.56 14.20 -4.91
CA ILE A 567 23.12 14.29 -5.15
C ILE A 567 22.38 14.88 -3.95
N ASP A 568 22.77 14.50 -2.74
CA ASP A 568 22.16 14.99 -1.50
C ASP A 568 22.91 16.23 -0.94
N HIS A 569 23.89 16.76 -1.67
CA HIS A 569 24.63 17.92 -1.22
C HIS A 569 23.77 19.20 -1.31
N PRO A 570 23.84 20.11 -0.33
CA PRO A 570 23.05 21.34 -0.33
C PRO A 570 23.26 22.23 -1.58
N ASP A 571 24.45 22.19 -2.18
CA ASP A 571 24.80 22.98 -3.37
C ASP A 571 24.34 22.35 -4.69
N ASN A 572 23.76 21.14 -4.67
CA ASN A 572 23.20 20.54 -5.87
C ASN A 572 21.85 21.19 -6.19
N PRO A 573 21.70 21.85 -7.36
CA PRO A 573 20.49 22.60 -7.71
C PRO A 573 19.31 21.71 -8.07
N THR A 574 19.50 20.39 -8.28
CA THR A 574 18.39 19.49 -8.61
C THR A 574 17.32 19.49 -7.52
N PRO A 575 16.03 19.52 -7.85
CA PRO A 575 14.97 19.33 -6.87
C PRO A 575 14.79 17.86 -6.47
N ILE A 576 15.36 16.92 -7.26
CA ILE A 576 15.23 15.48 -6.98
C ILE A 576 16.02 15.13 -5.73
N ARG A 577 15.37 14.41 -4.81
CA ARG A 577 15.95 14.01 -3.52
C ARG A 577 15.91 12.49 -3.38
N ARG A 578 16.95 11.95 -2.76
CA ARG A 578 16.97 10.58 -2.27
C ARG A 578 16.38 10.48 -0.86
N SER A 579 16.55 11.52 -0.07
CA SER A 579 15.87 11.67 1.22
C SER A 579 14.36 11.80 1.04
N GLY A 580 13.58 11.37 2.04
CA GLY A 580 12.12 11.45 2.00
C GLY A 580 11.42 10.32 1.22
N THR A 581 12.16 9.41 0.57
CA THR A 581 11.61 8.27 -0.19
C THR A 581 11.16 7.11 0.71
N PHE A 582 10.69 7.41 1.90
CA PHE A 582 10.18 6.40 2.82
C PHE A 582 8.87 5.78 2.30
N ASN A 583 8.61 4.56 2.72
CA ASN A 583 7.30 3.95 2.60
C ASN A 583 6.25 4.84 3.28
N GLY A 584 5.28 5.34 2.52
CA GLY A 584 4.26 6.27 3.00
C GLY A 584 3.44 5.76 4.18
N LEU A 585 3.24 4.45 4.28
CA LEU A 585 2.53 3.84 5.42
C LEU A 585 3.42 3.70 6.66
N ALA A 586 4.74 3.60 6.48
CA ALA A 586 5.69 3.44 7.57
C ALA A 586 6.05 4.78 8.25
N THR A 587 5.48 5.89 7.78
CA THR A 587 5.66 7.20 8.41
C THR A 587 4.71 7.43 9.58
N ALA A 588 3.72 6.58 9.84
CA ALA A 588 2.88 6.60 11.03
C ALA A 588 3.71 6.65 12.34
N ARG A 589 3.24 7.42 13.32
CA ARG A 589 4.06 7.83 14.49
C ARG A 589 4.50 6.68 15.39
N LYS A 590 3.68 5.62 15.50
CA LYS A 590 3.88 4.51 16.43
C LYS A 590 4.40 3.24 15.76
N VAL A 591 4.48 3.22 14.44
CA VAL A 591 5.04 2.10 13.68
C VAL A 591 6.56 2.02 13.86
N VAL A 592 7.11 0.84 14.03
CA VAL A 592 8.56 0.62 14.03
C VAL A 592 9.03 0.51 12.59
N THR A 593 9.66 1.56 12.07
CA THR A 593 10.14 1.63 10.68
C THR A 593 11.58 1.15 10.60
N VAL A 594 11.85 0.19 9.71
CA VAL A 594 13.13 -0.51 9.64
C VAL A 594 13.85 -0.24 8.32
N GLY A 595 15.04 0.35 8.43
CA GLY A 595 15.98 0.52 7.31
C GLY A 595 16.88 -0.70 7.13
N GLY A 596 17.37 -0.85 5.90
CA GLY A 596 18.27 -1.94 5.52
C GLY A 596 19.74 -1.56 5.62
N ILE A 597 20.58 -2.45 6.14
CA ILE A 597 22.04 -2.33 6.13
C ILE A 597 22.70 -3.48 5.37
N ARG A 598 23.90 -3.22 4.88
CA ARG A 598 24.78 -4.21 4.27
C ARG A 598 25.75 -4.76 5.34
N TYR A 599 25.83 -6.05 5.44
CA TYR A 599 26.71 -6.69 6.42
C TYR A 599 28.19 -6.32 6.25
N PHE A 600 28.64 -6.24 5.00
CA PHE A 600 30.05 -5.97 4.63
C PHE A 600 30.32 -4.49 4.28
N ALA A 601 29.45 -3.58 4.73
CA ALA A 601 29.71 -2.17 4.49
C ALA A 601 30.81 -1.65 5.40
N SER A 602 31.54 -0.63 4.93
CA SER A 602 32.44 0.12 5.80
C SER A 602 31.62 0.74 6.95
N SER A 603 32.27 0.94 8.10
CA SER A 603 31.64 1.56 9.28
C SER A 603 31.07 2.97 8.99
N THR A 604 31.49 3.61 7.90
CA THR A 604 31.10 4.97 7.53
C THR A 604 29.78 5.05 6.77
N ASP A 605 29.36 4.01 6.01
CA ASP A 605 28.05 3.96 5.34
C ASP A 605 27.52 2.52 5.26
N PRO A 606 26.92 2.01 6.34
CA PRO A 606 26.40 0.65 6.36
C PRO A 606 25.07 0.50 5.60
N ALA A 607 24.39 1.59 5.22
CA ALA A 607 23.05 1.51 4.65
C ALA A 607 23.05 0.80 3.29
N ALA A 608 22.02 -0.01 3.05
CA ALA A 608 21.76 -0.59 1.74
C ALA A 608 21.41 0.53 0.75
N ARG A 609 21.88 0.40 -0.50
CA ARG A 609 21.78 1.47 -1.50
C ARG A 609 20.35 1.91 -1.81
N TYR A 610 19.41 1.00 -1.66
CA TYR A 610 17.98 1.24 -1.91
C TYR A 610 17.22 1.73 -0.66
N SER A 611 17.81 1.57 0.53
CA SER A 611 17.14 1.88 1.79
C SER A 611 17.06 3.38 2.03
N PRO A 612 15.86 3.94 2.20
CA PRO A 612 15.71 5.34 2.60
C PRO A 612 16.40 5.61 3.93
N ARG A 613 16.99 6.79 4.01
CA ARG A 613 17.69 7.27 5.21
C ARG A 613 17.56 8.79 5.29
N ILE A 614 17.70 9.32 6.48
CA ILE A 614 17.87 10.76 6.68
C ILE A 614 19.31 11.07 6.26
N PRO A 615 19.56 12.12 5.48
CA PRO A 615 20.91 12.62 5.22
C PRO A 615 21.57 12.99 6.54
N ASP A 616 22.90 13.08 6.52
CA ASP A 616 23.82 13.39 7.61
C ASP A 616 23.20 14.24 8.74
N PRO A 617 23.34 13.84 10.02
CA PRO A 617 22.81 14.56 11.17
C PRO A 617 23.25 16.03 11.29
N ASP A 618 24.28 16.46 10.57
CA ASP A 618 24.68 17.88 10.49
C ASP A 618 23.83 18.71 9.51
N ALA A 619 22.96 18.09 8.73
CA ALA A 619 21.96 18.82 7.96
C ALA A 619 20.86 19.36 8.90
N SER A 620 21.25 20.35 9.70
CA SER A 620 20.43 21.06 10.70
C SER A 620 19.19 21.77 10.13
N ARG A 621 18.91 21.61 8.84
CA ARG A 621 17.73 22.18 8.13
C ARG A 621 16.55 21.24 7.94
N THR A 622 16.65 19.95 8.31
CA THR A 622 15.59 18.98 8.08
C THR A 622 14.89 18.49 9.34
N GLU A 623 15.24 18.98 10.52
CA GLU A 623 14.42 18.79 11.70
C GLU A 623 13.20 19.72 11.63
N ARG A 624 12.24 19.37 10.77
CA ARG A 624 10.87 19.89 10.91
C ARG A 624 10.40 19.52 12.32
N ALA A 625 10.09 20.50 13.14
CA ALA A 625 9.56 20.28 14.47
C ALA A 625 8.36 19.32 14.37
N GLY A 626 8.51 18.11 14.92
CA GLY A 626 7.48 17.06 14.90
C GLY A 626 7.71 15.91 13.93
N VAL A 627 8.70 15.96 13.04
CA VAL A 627 9.02 14.82 12.16
C VAL A 627 9.86 13.81 12.93
N ARG A 628 9.36 12.59 13.01
CA ARG A 628 10.04 11.46 13.64
C ARG A 628 11.34 11.13 12.91
N LYS A 629 12.41 10.80 13.65
CA LYS A 629 13.64 10.23 13.06
C LYS A 629 13.32 8.88 12.42
N LEU A 630 13.42 8.80 11.09
CA LEU A 630 13.25 7.58 10.32
C LEU A 630 14.56 7.22 9.60
N PRO A 631 14.87 5.92 9.45
CA PRO A 631 14.19 4.78 10.08
C PRO A 631 14.47 4.71 11.59
N SER A 632 13.54 4.13 12.35
CA SER A 632 13.68 4.02 13.81
C SER A 632 14.58 2.86 14.26
N ARG A 633 14.80 1.89 13.38
CA ARG A 633 15.66 0.71 13.57
C ARG A 633 16.37 0.37 12.25
N LEU A 634 17.46 -0.37 12.37
CA LEU A 634 18.22 -0.88 11.23
C LEU A 634 18.44 -2.39 11.42
N ALA A 635 18.39 -3.15 10.33
CA ALA A 635 18.76 -4.56 10.32
C ALA A 635 19.35 -4.96 8.94
N ILE A 636 19.97 -6.13 8.89
CA ILE A 636 20.65 -6.61 7.68
C ILE A 636 19.62 -6.87 6.58
N SER A 637 19.83 -6.25 5.42
CA SER A 637 19.05 -6.49 4.20
C SER A 637 19.89 -7.04 3.04
N ASP A 638 21.22 -7.00 3.19
CA ASP A 638 22.20 -7.61 2.30
C ASP A 638 23.29 -8.27 3.14
N ASP A 639 23.37 -9.61 3.09
CA ASP A 639 24.25 -10.42 3.94
C ASP A 639 25.53 -10.89 3.25
N HIS A 640 25.76 -10.48 2.00
CA HIS A 640 26.91 -10.88 1.22
C HIS A 640 27.43 -9.75 0.32
N ALA A 641 28.73 -9.65 0.17
CA ALA A 641 29.37 -8.55 -0.58
C ALA A 641 29.02 -8.54 -2.07
N THR A 642 28.83 -9.72 -2.68
CA THR A 642 28.58 -9.90 -4.12
C THR A 642 27.20 -10.48 -4.44
N LEU A 643 26.57 -11.20 -3.50
CA LEU A 643 25.25 -11.76 -3.64
C LEU A 643 24.27 -10.91 -2.82
N TRP A 644 23.54 -10.05 -3.48
CA TRP A 644 22.60 -9.14 -2.83
C TRP A 644 21.46 -9.89 -2.15
N GLY A 645 20.91 -9.25 -1.13
CA GLY A 645 19.79 -9.76 -0.36
C GLY A 645 20.20 -10.67 0.80
N VAL A 646 19.20 -11.14 1.50
CA VAL A 646 19.31 -12.04 2.64
C VAL A 646 18.82 -13.42 2.26
N ARG A 647 19.54 -14.47 2.69
CA ARG A 647 19.14 -15.85 2.50
C ARG A 647 18.12 -16.27 3.56
N ALA A 648 17.00 -16.83 3.14
CA ALA A 648 16.00 -17.45 4.02
C ALA A 648 15.21 -18.53 3.27
N ALA A 649 14.10 -19.02 3.84
CA ALA A 649 13.32 -20.10 3.25
C ALA A 649 12.84 -19.81 1.82
N GLY A 650 12.97 -20.78 0.97
CA GLY A 650 12.21 -20.87 -0.28
C GLY A 650 10.82 -21.44 -0.03
N THR A 651 10.10 -21.82 -1.09
CA THR A 651 8.74 -22.36 -0.97
C THR A 651 8.71 -23.83 -0.56
N ARG A 652 9.83 -24.52 -0.53
CA ARG A 652 9.99 -25.93 -0.12
C ARG A 652 11.06 -26.05 0.96
N SER A 653 10.88 -26.95 1.89
CA SER A 653 11.72 -27.14 3.08
C SER A 653 13.20 -27.39 2.79
N ALA A 654 13.53 -27.85 1.59
CA ALA A 654 14.94 -28.07 1.16
C ALA A 654 15.52 -26.88 0.39
N ALA A 655 14.74 -25.81 0.17
CA ALA A 655 15.15 -24.67 -0.65
C ALA A 655 15.42 -23.44 0.21
N ALA A 656 16.52 -22.75 -0.09
CA ALA A 656 16.83 -21.43 0.43
C ALA A 656 16.99 -20.46 -0.75
N VAL A 657 16.45 -19.27 -0.62
CA VAL A 657 16.50 -18.22 -1.65
C VAL A 657 17.00 -16.91 -1.05
N ARG A 658 17.45 -16.01 -1.92
CA ARG A 658 17.84 -14.66 -1.54
C ARG A 658 16.82 -13.67 -2.05
N LEU A 659 16.32 -12.81 -1.17
CA LEU A 659 15.51 -11.67 -1.54
C LEU A 659 16.15 -10.38 -1.04
N VAL A 660 15.95 -9.30 -1.83
CA VAL A 660 16.52 -7.97 -1.62
C VAL A 660 15.42 -7.04 -1.11
N GLY A 661 15.76 -6.14 -0.22
CA GLY A 661 14.87 -5.08 0.23
C GLY A 661 14.82 -4.90 1.74
N THR A 662 14.34 -3.75 2.18
CA THR A 662 14.08 -3.47 3.59
C THR A 662 13.00 -4.38 4.18
N SER A 663 12.19 -5.03 3.33
CA SER A 663 11.29 -6.12 3.70
C SER A 663 11.99 -7.32 4.35
N MET A 664 13.31 -7.47 4.13
CA MET A 664 14.11 -8.54 4.75
C MET A 664 14.69 -8.09 6.10
N ALA A 665 14.84 -6.79 6.29
CA ALA A 665 15.28 -6.20 7.55
C ALA A 665 14.16 -6.14 8.60
N ALA A 666 12.96 -5.77 8.20
CA ALA A 666 11.80 -5.60 9.08
C ALA A 666 11.48 -6.85 9.92
N PRO A 667 11.38 -8.07 9.35
CA PRO A 667 11.05 -9.27 10.12
C PRO A 667 12.11 -9.64 11.16
N GLN A 668 13.37 -9.30 10.96
CA GLN A 668 14.42 -9.52 11.96
C GLN A 668 14.22 -8.63 13.18
N VAL A 669 13.80 -7.36 12.96
CA VAL A 669 13.43 -6.46 14.06
C VAL A 669 12.13 -6.90 14.74
N ALA A 670 11.14 -7.38 13.98
CA ALA A 670 9.91 -7.93 14.54
C ALA A 670 10.21 -9.10 15.47
N ARG A 671 11.12 -10.00 15.07
CA ARG A 671 11.61 -11.09 15.89
C ARG A 671 12.23 -10.59 17.20
N ASP A 672 13.15 -9.62 17.12
CA ASP A 672 13.82 -9.04 18.28
C ASP A 672 12.87 -8.37 19.27
N LEU A 673 11.81 -7.74 18.78
CA LEU A 673 10.82 -7.08 19.62
C LEU A 673 9.91 -8.10 20.31
N LEU A 674 9.50 -9.16 19.64
CA LEU A 674 8.73 -10.24 20.24
C LEU A 674 9.53 -10.93 21.34
N ASP A 675 10.83 -11.18 21.12
CA ASP A 675 11.72 -11.82 22.10
C ASP A 675 11.92 -10.99 23.37
N LYS A 676 11.84 -9.67 23.24
CA LYS A 676 11.98 -8.74 24.37
C LYS A 676 10.68 -8.50 25.12
N GLY A 677 9.56 -9.02 24.62
CA GLY A 677 8.25 -8.81 25.22
C GLY A 677 7.78 -7.34 25.18
N VAL A 678 8.19 -6.60 24.14
CA VAL A 678 7.90 -5.16 23.97
C VAL A 678 6.77 -4.99 22.96
#